data_8cd1651d15fd239a08ef1d243db558f8
#
_entry.id   8cd1651d15fd239a08ef1d243db558f8
#
_cell.length_a   1.000
_cell.length_b   1.000
_cell.length_c   1.000
_cell.angle_alpha   90.00
_cell.angle_beta   90.00
_cell.angle_gamma   90.00
#
_symmetry.space_group_name_H-M   'P 1'
#
loop_
_entity.id
_entity.type
_entity.pdbx_description
1 polymer ?
#
loop_
_entity_poly.entity_id
_entity_poly.type
_entity_poly.pdbx_seq_one_letter_code
_entity_poly.pdbx_strand_id
1 'polypeptide(L)'
;MRVYYKIVYIILLLSLWQIIPQSLMAQKPSKAASMCAKAQQLINSQQFDKALVLLNQAKAKDPSYSDIYIMMGDIYNFTLKSDSAFRCYTKAIELIGEPDPLLYYIAANEGAKCQQYEKALSCYEKFMQKGLQYTDVLSDAQKGMANCQFAIKAMASPVRFQPVNLGDKVNSEWDESLASITADDGTLVFTVTRPRDEKTVCAFCATEQDLYYAKREAQDWQPRVAFGSPIRTSYNEGAQCISPDGFYLLYTMCNTDYGMGRCDLYWSKKIGDKWSRPRNFGAPVNTSEWESQPSMASDGKTIYFVSTRPGGFGGMDIWKTTMTAEGAFTAPENLGAVINTPGDDAAPFIHSDGRTLYFASNGRVGMGGYDLYYSTLQPDGTWSEPQNLGYPINTAADEINIFINAAGTMAYMASDKDGGYGGLDLYSFVLDDNLRPNPVTYVKGRVTDKETGLPVEASLEMVDLMTRQPLYTAKSDVQTGEYLACIQTGSNVLLNVSAKGYPFYSENFQVEKSYTSLQPYLKDIALQKAEVGTVVVLKNIFFDFDRSDLKPESFEELDRLVDYLQHNQVNVEIGGHTDDQGSDDYNDRLSQSRAKAVYEYIVQHGIDSSRLSYHGYGKRQPIADNGTEEGRAANRRTEFKIVR
;
A
#
# COMPACT_ATOMS: atom_id res chain seq x y z
N MET A 1 21.26 4.11 11.35
CA MET A 1 21.86 2.87 10.86
C MET A 1 23.11 3.10 9.97
N ARG A 2 23.11 3.93 8.93
CA ARG A 2 24.32 4.24 8.12
C ARG A 2 25.57 4.62 8.92
N VAL A 3 25.41 5.22 10.11
CA VAL A 3 26.56 5.61 10.98
C VAL A 3 27.13 4.41 11.72
N TYR A 4 26.33 3.41 12.09
CA TYR A 4 26.80 2.21 12.80
C TYR A 4 27.58 1.26 11.86
N TYR A 5 27.09 1.06 10.63
CA TYR A 5 27.82 0.31 9.60
C TYR A 5 29.13 0.99 9.21
N LYS A 6 29.18 2.34 9.15
CA LYS A 6 30.42 3.10 8.93
C LYS A 6 31.44 2.87 10.04
N ILE A 7 31.02 2.75 11.29
CA ILE A 7 31.93 2.55 12.44
C ILE A 7 32.48 1.12 12.45
N VAL A 8 31.67 0.10 12.15
CA VAL A 8 32.11 -1.30 12.05
C VAL A 8 33.07 -1.49 10.86
N TYR A 9 32.79 -0.84 9.71
CA TYR A 9 33.68 -0.86 8.55
C TYR A 9 35.03 -0.17 8.82
N ILE A 10 35.04 0.94 9.56
CA ILE A 10 36.27 1.64 9.95
C ILE A 10 37.11 0.76 10.90
N ILE A 11 36.50 0.01 11.79
CA ILE A 11 37.20 -0.89 12.72
C ILE A 11 37.79 -2.10 11.96
N LEU A 12 37.08 -2.66 10.98
CA LEU A 12 37.57 -3.75 10.11
C LEU A 12 38.70 -3.29 9.20
N LEU A 13 38.64 -2.10 8.63
CA LEU A 13 39.75 -1.55 7.81
C LEU A 13 41.00 -1.24 8.63
N LEU A 14 40.85 -0.84 9.89
CA LEU A 14 42.00 -0.60 10.79
C LEU A 14 42.65 -1.90 11.29
N SER A 15 41.97 -3.03 11.29
CA SER A 15 42.50 -4.32 11.71
C SER A 15 43.35 -5.02 10.64
N LEU A 16 43.15 -4.74 9.36
CA LEU A 16 43.94 -5.31 8.25
C LEU A 16 45.40 -4.87 8.25
N TRP A 17 45.75 -3.77 8.89
CA TRP A 17 47.12 -3.24 8.94
C TRP A 17 47.97 -3.73 10.11
N GLN A 18 47.43 -4.55 11.03
CA GLN A 18 48.19 -5.06 12.17
C GLN A 18 48.90 -6.42 11.92
N ILE A 19 48.72 -7.04 10.76
CA ILE A 19 49.34 -8.32 10.42
C ILE A 19 50.41 -8.15 9.35
N ILE A 20 51.45 -7.38 9.64
CA ILE A 20 52.71 -7.46 8.90
C ILE A 20 53.70 -8.30 9.76
N PRO A 21 54.14 -9.46 9.29
CA PRO A 21 55.19 -10.20 10.00
C PRO A 21 56.46 -9.38 10.06
N GLN A 22 56.94 -9.12 11.25
CA GLN A 22 58.21 -8.42 11.53
C GLN A 22 59.45 -9.26 11.18
N SER A 23 59.54 -9.80 9.97
CA SER A 23 60.76 -10.49 9.53
C SER A 23 61.00 -10.32 8.04
N LEU A 24 61.38 -9.09 7.66
CA LEU A 24 62.23 -8.90 6.47
C LEU A 24 63.11 -7.66 6.69
N MET A 25 64.43 -7.90 6.67
CA MET A 25 65.51 -6.94 6.81
C MET A 25 65.32 -5.67 5.97
N ALA A 26 65.68 -4.56 6.56
CA ALA A 26 65.65 -3.18 6.08
C ALA A 26 66.13 -2.98 4.63
N GLN A 27 65.28 -3.16 3.65
CA GLN A 27 65.36 -2.44 2.40
C GLN A 27 64.69 -1.09 2.55
N LYS A 28 65.34 0.00 2.10
CA LYS A 28 64.67 1.33 2.06
C LYS A 28 63.35 1.19 1.32
N PRO A 29 62.21 1.65 1.93
CA PRO A 29 60.92 1.53 1.26
C PRO A 29 60.98 2.17 -0.12
N SER A 30 60.34 1.56 -1.10
CA SER A 30 60.26 2.11 -2.46
C SER A 30 59.66 3.53 -2.40
N LYS A 31 59.97 4.37 -3.40
CA LYS A 31 59.37 5.72 -3.46
C LYS A 31 57.84 5.65 -3.42
N ALA A 32 57.25 4.65 -4.04
CA ALA A 32 55.80 4.41 -4.02
C ALA A 32 55.32 4.05 -2.60
N ALA A 33 55.97 3.12 -1.90
CA ALA A 33 55.64 2.77 -0.51
C ALA A 33 55.71 3.97 0.46
N SER A 34 56.77 4.81 0.30
CA SER A 34 56.89 6.03 1.11
C SER A 34 55.74 7.04 0.84
N MET A 35 55.28 7.12 -0.42
CA MET A 35 54.14 7.97 -0.79
C MET A 35 52.83 7.40 -0.26
N CYS A 36 52.62 6.09 -0.28
CA CYS A 36 51.48 5.41 0.31
C CYS A 36 51.40 5.66 1.84
N ALA A 37 52.54 5.56 2.55
CA ALA A 37 52.58 5.88 3.99
C ALA A 37 52.14 7.32 4.31
N LYS A 38 52.51 8.29 3.46
CA LYS A 38 52.03 9.69 3.59
C LYS A 38 50.56 9.82 3.21
N ALA A 39 50.12 9.12 2.17
CA ALA A 39 48.70 9.12 1.78
C ALA A 39 47.83 8.55 2.89
N GLN A 40 48.31 7.52 3.62
CA GLN A 40 47.60 6.98 4.78
C GLN A 40 47.38 8.03 5.89
N GLN A 41 48.35 8.89 6.15
CA GLN A 41 48.19 10.00 7.12
C GLN A 41 47.13 10.99 6.66
N LEU A 42 47.05 11.26 5.34
CA LEU A 42 46.00 12.12 4.77
C LEU A 42 44.62 11.47 4.83
N ILE A 43 44.54 10.17 4.58
CA ILE A 43 43.27 9.39 4.71
C ILE A 43 42.79 9.44 6.15
N ASN A 44 43.66 9.19 7.13
CA ASN A 44 43.31 9.24 8.55
C ASN A 44 42.83 10.64 9.01
N SER A 45 43.27 11.70 8.31
CA SER A 45 42.83 13.08 8.52
C SER A 45 41.68 13.47 7.58
N GLN A 46 41.07 12.54 6.88
CA GLN A 46 39.93 12.74 5.94
C GLN A 46 40.26 13.72 4.77
N GLN A 47 41.54 13.93 4.45
CA GLN A 47 41.97 14.76 3.33
C GLN A 47 42.05 13.93 2.04
N PHE A 48 40.94 13.37 1.60
CA PHE A 48 40.85 12.36 0.53
C PHE A 48 41.38 12.86 -0.82
N ASP A 49 41.05 14.10 -1.21
CA ASP A 49 41.52 14.66 -2.48
C ASP A 49 43.06 14.74 -2.53
N LYS A 50 43.70 15.17 -1.44
CA LYS A 50 45.15 15.25 -1.35
C LYS A 50 45.79 13.86 -1.33
N ALA A 51 45.13 12.89 -0.67
CA ALA A 51 45.56 11.50 -0.68
C ALA A 51 45.49 10.92 -2.09
N LEU A 52 44.40 11.13 -2.84
CA LEU A 52 44.26 10.67 -4.23
C LEU A 52 45.33 11.29 -5.17
N VAL A 53 45.65 12.59 -5.03
CA VAL A 53 46.73 13.22 -5.78
C VAL A 53 48.05 12.52 -5.52
N LEU A 54 48.39 12.24 -4.26
CA LEU A 54 49.62 11.57 -3.88
C LEU A 54 49.66 10.11 -4.34
N LEU A 55 48.57 9.38 -4.25
CA LEU A 55 48.43 8.01 -4.74
C LEU A 55 48.56 7.93 -6.27
N ASN A 56 48.00 8.89 -7.02
CA ASN A 56 48.20 8.97 -8.48
C ASN A 56 49.68 9.24 -8.85
N GLN A 57 50.37 10.06 -8.07
CA GLN A 57 51.81 10.25 -8.25
C GLN A 57 52.62 8.98 -7.91
N ALA A 58 52.22 8.22 -6.90
CA ALA A 58 52.79 6.92 -6.56
C ALA A 58 52.58 5.91 -7.69
N LYS A 59 51.35 5.83 -8.23
CA LYS A 59 50.96 4.98 -9.36
C LYS A 59 51.77 5.28 -10.62
N ALA A 60 52.06 6.55 -10.89
CA ALA A 60 52.93 6.93 -12.03
C ALA A 60 54.38 6.47 -11.86
N LYS A 61 54.84 6.24 -10.63
CA LYS A 61 56.21 5.76 -10.32
C LYS A 61 56.30 4.24 -10.28
N ASP A 62 55.30 3.58 -9.75
CA ASP A 62 55.22 2.12 -9.65
C ASP A 62 53.76 1.66 -9.79
N PRO A 63 53.30 1.41 -11.03
CA PRO A 63 51.97 0.95 -11.30
C PRO A 63 51.69 -0.49 -10.84
N SER A 64 52.73 -1.23 -10.43
CA SER A 64 52.62 -2.61 -9.96
C SER A 64 52.48 -2.72 -8.44
N TYR A 65 52.58 -1.62 -7.69
CA TYR A 65 52.46 -1.62 -6.23
C TYR A 65 51.01 -1.65 -5.80
N SER A 66 50.56 -2.81 -5.35
CA SER A 66 49.14 -3.12 -5.10
C SER A 66 48.46 -2.23 -4.05
N ASP A 67 49.22 -1.80 -3.01
CA ASP A 67 48.68 -1.00 -1.91
C ASP A 67 48.11 0.35 -2.39
N ILE A 68 48.64 0.90 -3.49
CA ILE A 68 48.12 2.11 -4.12
C ILE A 68 46.64 1.92 -4.48
N TYR A 69 46.33 0.78 -5.10
CA TYR A 69 44.98 0.49 -5.57
C TYR A 69 44.02 0.14 -4.42
N ILE A 70 44.53 -0.55 -3.38
CA ILE A 70 43.71 -0.78 -2.16
C ILE A 70 43.33 0.57 -1.55
N MET A 71 44.31 1.45 -1.31
CA MET A 71 44.05 2.76 -0.67
C MET A 71 43.16 3.66 -1.54
N MET A 72 43.34 3.65 -2.86
CA MET A 72 42.42 4.36 -3.77
C MET A 72 41.01 3.75 -3.72
N GLY A 73 40.90 2.43 -3.68
CA GLY A 73 39.63 1.71 -3.50
C GLY A 73 38.92 2.10 -2.21
N ASP A 74 39.64 2.16 -1.09
CA ASP A 74 39.11 2.55 0.22
C ASP A 74 38.58 3.98 0.20
N ILE A 75 39.31 4.93 -0.42
CA ILE A 75 38.83 6.31 -0.57
C ILE A 75 37.57 6.36 -1.42
N TYR A 76 37.53 5.65 -2.55
CA TYR A 76 36.36 5.62 -3.43
C TYR A 76 35.15 4.96 -2.76
N ASN A 77 35.35 3.87 -2.01
CA ASN A 77 34.29 3.25 -1.22
C ASN A 77 33.76 4.23 -0.17
N PHE A 78 34.64 4.88 0.59
CA PHE A 78 34.24 5.87 1.59
C PHE A 78 33.47 7.05 0.97
N THR A 79 33.84 7.47 -0.24
CA THR A 79 33.18 8.57 -0.98
C THR A 79 32.03 8.08 -1.87
N LEU A 80 31.55 6.84 -1.69
CA LEU A 80 30.41 6.23 -2.39
C LEU A 80 30.57 6.17 -3.92
N LYS A 81 31.79 6.02 -4.41
CA LYS A 81 32.11 5.87 -5.83
C LYS A 81 32.39 4.39 -6.15
N SER A 82 31.38 3.55 -6.06
CA SER A 82 31.50 2.08 -6.11
C SER A 82 32.19 1.55 -7.36
N ASP A 83 31.91 2.10 -8.55
CA ASP A 83 32.56 1.69 -9.79
C ASP A 83 34.09 1.93 -9.76
N SER A 84 34.50 3.09 -9.23
CA SER A 84 35.94 3.39 -9.07
C SER A 84 36.61 2.53 -8.01
N ALA A 85 35.91 2.26 -6.90
CA ALA A 85 36.36 1.37 -5.84
C ALA A 85 36.55 -0.05 -6.37
N PHE A 86 35.55 -0.58 -7.07
CA PHE A 86 35.56 -1.92 -7.64
C PHE A 86 36.72 -2.09 -8.62
N ARG A 87 36.94 -1.13 -9.54
CA ARG A 87 38.10 -1.15 -10.46
C ARG A 87 39.42 -1.13 -9.73
N CYS A 88 39.55 -0.39 -8.66
CA CYS A 88 40.75 -0.35 -7.87
C CYS A 88 41.00 -1.68 -7.13
N TYR A 89 40.01 -2.22 -6.44
CA TYR A 89 40.14 -3.50 -5.73
C TYR A 89 40.45 -4.66 -6.68
N THR A 90 39.74 -4.75 -7.81
CA THR A 90 40.04 -5.78 -8.82
C THR A 90 41.46 -5.68 -9.37
N LYS A 91 41.98 -4.45 -9.58
CA LYS A 91 43.37 -4.25 -9.98
C LYS A 91 44.36 -4.67 -8.89
N ALA A 92 44.06 -4.38 -7.62
CA ALA A 92 44.89 -4.85 -6.51
C ALA A 92 44.92 -6.38 -6.44
N ILE A 93 43.78 -7.05 -6.59
CA ILE A 93 43.67 -8.52 -6.63
C ILE A 93 44.52 -9.11 -7.74
N GLU A 94 44.45 -8.54 -8.95
CA GLU A 94 45.28 -8.99 -10.08
C GLU A 94 46.78 -8.88 -9.79
N LEU A 95 47.23 -7.80 -9.15
CA LEU A 95 48.64 -7.55 -8.86
C LEU A 95 49.18 -8.44 -7.73
N ILE A 96 48.35 -8.74 -6.72
CA ILE A 96 48.76 -9.58 -5.59
C ILE A 96 48.73 -11.07 -5.98
N GLY A 97 47.79 -11.47 -6.84
CA GLY A 97 47.53 -12.86 -7.23
C GLY A 97 46.74 -13.65 -6.19
N GLU A 98 47.25 -13.77 -4.99
CA GLU A 98 46.56 -14.38 -3.84
C GLU A 98 46.45 -13.38 -2.66
N PRO A 99 45.48 -12.47 -2.68
CA PRO A 99 45.30 -11.50 -1.62
C PRO A 99 44.64 -12.14 -0.39
N ASP A 100 44.58 -11.36 0.70
CA ASP A 100 43.71 -11.68 1.81
C ASP A 100 42.28 -11.88 1.31
N PRO A 101 41.59 -12.96 1.72
CA PRO A 101 40.24 -13.26 1.25
C PRO A 101 39.22 -12.11 1.47
N LEU A 102 39.41 -11.30 2.51
CA LEU A 102 38.52 -10.16 2.79
C LEU A 102 38.53 -9.12 1.64
N LEU A 103 39.63 -9.01 0.88
CA LEU A 103 39.68 -8.13 -0.28
C LEU A 103 38.73 -8.60 -1.41
N TYR A 104 38.57 -9.92 -1.58
CA TYR A 104 37.55 -10.44 -2.50
C TYR A 104 36.12 -10.06 -2.04
N TYR A 105 35.82 -10.18 -0.74
CA TYR A 105 34.53 -9.79 -0.19
C TYR A 105 34.21 -8.30 -0.39
N ILE A 106 35.20 -7.43 -0.10
CA ILE A 106 35.01 -5.98 -0.29
C ILE A 106 34.83 -5.64 -1.78
N ALA A 107 35.64 -6.24 -2.65
CA ALA A 107 35.52 -6.06 -4.10
C ALA A 107 34.13 -6.54 -4.60
N ALA A 108 33.67 -7.68 -4.11
CA ALA A 108 32.35 -8.22 -4.48
C ALA A 108 31.21 -7.28 -4.11
N ASN A 109 31.24 -6.71 -2.89
CA ASN A 109 30.24 -5.74 -2.44
C ASN A 109 30.18 -4.51 -3.36
N GLU A 110 31.34 -3.96 -3.70
CA GLU A 110 31.39 -2.79 -4.59
C GLU A 110 31.02 -3.15 -6.04
N GLY A 111 31.38 -4.36 -6.50
CA GLY A 111 30.97 -4.88 -7.80
C GLY A 111 29.45 -5.06 -7.92
N ALA A 112 28.80 -5.56 -6.89
CA ALA A 112 27.34 -5.70 -6.85
C ALA A 112 26.65 -4.33 -6.91
N LYS A 113 27.10 -3.34 -6.12
CA LYS A 113 26.55 -1.97 -6.13
C LYS A 113 26.64 -1.28 -7.48
N CYS A 114 27.66 -1.57 -8.29
CA CYS A 114 27.79 -1.02 -9.64
C CYS A 114 27.32 -1.99 -10.74
N GLN A 115 26.49 -2.97 -10.40
CA GLN A 115 25.83 -3.92 -11.31
C GLN A 115 26.79 -4.82 -12.10
N GLN A 116 28.03 -5.02 -11.61
CA GLN A 116 28.99 -5.97 -12.18
C GLN A 116 28.80 -7.37 -11.57
N TYR A 117 27.56 -7.88 -11.61
CA TYR A 117 27.13 -9.05 -10.83
C TYR A 117 27.92 -10.32 -11.12
N GLU A 118 28.29 -10.61 -12.38
CA GLU A 118 29.09 -11.80 -12.70
C GLU A 118 30.50 -11.74 -12.08
N LYS A 119 31.12 -10.55 -12.10
CA LYS A 119 32.44 -10.37 -11.49
C LYS A 119 32.34 -10.35 -9.96
N ALA A 120 31.32 -9.73 -9.42
CA ALA A 120 31.04 -9.74 -8.00
C ALA A 120 30.82 -11.17 -7.50
N LEU A 121 30.01 -11.96 -8.21
CA LEU A 121 29.78 -13.37 -7.91
C LEU A 121 31.08 -14.16 -7.85
N SER A 122 31.95 -14.00 -8.86
CA SER A 122 33.24 -14.66 -8.87
C SER A 122 34.14 -14.25 -7.69
N CYS A 123 34.04 -12.99 -7.23
CA CYS A 123 34.75 -12.54 -6.03
C CYS A 123 34.14 -13.15 -4.75
N TYR A 124 32.84 -13.21 -4.61
CA TYR A 124 32.17 -13.90 -3.47
C TYR A 124 32.53 -15.38 -3.43
N GLU A 125 32.55 -16.09 -4.57
CA GLU A 125 32.92 -17.50 -4.65
C GLU A 125 34.35 -17.72 -4.15
N LYS A 126 35.32 -16.85 -4.56
CA LYS A 126 36.71 -16.90 -4.07
C LYS A 126 36.80 -16.63 -2.57
N PHE A 127 36.01 -15.66 -2.06
CA PHE A 127 35.93 -15.42 -0.63
C PHE A 127 35.38 -16.65 0.11
N MET A 128 34.30 -17.25 -0.35
CA MET A 128 33.70 -18.43 0.26
C MET A 128 34.61 -19.65 0.26
N GLN A 129 35.55 -19.75 -0.72
CA GLN A 129 36.54 -20.84 -0.75
C GLN A 129 37.70 -20.62 0.21
N LYS A 130 38.12 -19.37 0.45
CA LYS A 130 39.36 -19.04 1.15
C LYS A 130 39.17 -18.27 2.45
N GLY A 131 37.99 -17.70 2.69
CA GLY A 131 37.70 -16.73 3.75
C GLY A 131 36.83 -17.21 4.90
N LEU A 132 36.71 -18.55 5.11
CA LEU A 132 35.80 -19.11 6.13
C LEU A 132 36.16 -18.72 7.58
N GLN A 133 37.36 -18.21 7.82
CA GLN A 133 37.78 -17.67 9.12
C GLN A 133 37.13 -16.32 9.44
N TYR A 134 36.58 -15.60 8.45
CA TYR A 134 35.91 -14.31 8.63
C TYR A 134 34.41 -14.52 8.92
N THR A 135 34.11 -15.15 10.07
CA THR A 135 32.76 -15.59 10.46
C THR A 135 31.75 -14.46 10.49
N ASP A 136 32.16 -13.24 10.82
CA ASP A 136 31.29 -12.06 10.96
C ASP A 136 30.69 -11.59 9.63
N VAL A 137 31.29 -11.93 8.49
CA VAL A 137 30.82 -11.52 7.16
C VAL A 137 30.40 -12.70 6.27
N LEU A 138 30.43 -13.93 6.78
CA LEU A 138 30.03 -15.12 6.01
C LEU A 138 28.58 -15.09 5.56
N SER A 139 27.67 -14.72 6.47
CA SER A 139 26.24 -14.63 6.17
C SER A 139 25.97 -13.57 5.10
N ASP A 140 26.63 -12.41 5.21
CA ASP A 140 26.50 -11.32 4.24
C ASP A 140 27.07 -11.72 2.88
N ALA A 141 28.21 -12.43 2.86
CA ALA A 141 28.79 -12.95 1.62
C ALA A 141 27.88 -13.97 0.94
N GLN A 142 27.27 -14.87 1.72
CA GLN A 142 26.30 -15.84 1.19
C GLN A 142 25.09 -15.15 0.60
N LYS A 143 24.53 -14.15 1.29
CA LYS A 143 23.42 -13.33 0.78
C LYS A 143 23.84 -12.56 -0.47
N GLY A 144 25.00 -11.89 -0.45
CA GLY A 144 25.54 -11.17 -1.60
C GLY A 144 25.72 -12.07 -2.84
N MET A 145 26.19 -13.31 -2.63
CA MET A 145 26.31 -14.31 -3.70
C MET A 145 24.94 -14.70 -4.27
N ALA A 146 23.95 -14.95 -3.40
CA ALA A 146 22.58 -15.25 -3.81
C ALA A 146 21.95 -14.07 -4.56
N ASN A 147 22.17 -12.84 -4.10
CA ASN A 147 21.72 -11.62 -4.77
C ASN A 147 22.33 -11.48 -6.17
N CYS A 148 23.64 -11.70 -6.32
CA CYS A 148 24.28 -11.68 -7.64
C CYS A 148 23.69 -12.73 -8.60
N GLN A 149 23.46 -13.96 -8.10
CA GLN A 149 22.84 -15.03 -8.89
C GLN A 149 21.42 -14.69 -9.31
N PHE A 150 20.64 -14.07 -8.41
CA PHE A 150 19.30 -13.58 -8.70
C PHE A 150 19.36 -12.45 -9.75
N ALA A 151 20.20 -11.44 -9.54
CA ALA A 151 20.32 -10.26 -10.41
C ALA A 151 20.69 -10.65 -11.84
N ILE A 152 21.66 -11.58 -12.03
CA ILE A 152 22.03 -12.10 -13.35
C ILE A 152 20.83 -12.71 -14.07
N LYS A 153 20.00 -13.50 -13.36
CA LYS A 153 18.78 -14.10 -13.93
C LYS A 153 17.73 -13.04 -14.25
N ALA A 154 17.50 -12.09 -13.33
CA ALA A 154 16.53 -11.02 -13.51
C ALA A 154 16.87 -10.12 -14.70
N MET A 155 18.15 -9.76 -14.87
CA MET A 155 18.62 -8.98 -16.01
C MET A 155 18.51 -9.72 -17.35
N ALA A 156 18.58 -11.05 -17.35
CA ALA A 156 18.39 -11.87 -18.54
C ALA A 156 16.90 -11.97 -18.98
N SER A 157 15.98 -11.63 -18.08
CA SER A 157 14.52 -11.69 -18.34
C SER A 157 13.82 -10.44 -17.75
N PRO A 158 14.08 -9.25 -18.32
CA PRO A 158 13.57 -8.01 -17.78
C PRO A 158 12.05 -7.92 -17.92
N VAL A 159 11.40 -7.36 -16.89
CA VAL A 159 9.98 -7.01 -16.95
C VAL A 159 9.76 -5.72 -17.74
N ARG A 160 8.53 -5.48 -18.16
CA ARG A 160 8.16 -4.21 -18.82
C ARG A 160 8.32 -3.05 -17.84
N PHE A 161 9.17 -2.08 -18.18
CA PHE A 161 9.40 -0.89 -17.37
C PHE A 161 9.78 0.30 -18.24
N GLN A 162 8.86 1.25 -18.38
CA GLN A 162 9.04 2.48 -19.15
C GLN A 162 8.52 3.65 -18.32
N PRO A 163 9.28 4.10 -17.31
CA PRO A 163 8.85 5.17 -16.41
C PRO A 163 8.79 6.51 -17.14
N VAL A 164 7.69 7.21 -16.91
CA VAL A 164 7.43 8.56 -17.40
C VAL A 164 7.38 9.50 -16.19
N ASN A 165 8.19 10.56 -16.20
CA ASN A 165 8.18 11.59 -15.17
C ASN A 165 6.81 12.30 -15.15
N LEU A 166 6.23 12.54 -13.98
CA LEU A 166 4.92 13.18 -13.85
C LEU A 166 4.91 14.69 -14.19
N GLY A 167 6.08 15.27 -14.48
CA GLY A 167 6.22 16.64 -14.93
C GLY A 167 6.22 17.68 -13.81
N ASP A 168 6.42 18.93 -14.20
CA ASP A 168 6.59 20.09 -13.31
C ASP A 168 5.35 20.46 -12.49
N LYS A 169 4.18 19.98 -12.89
CA LYS A 169 2.94 20.16 -12.12
C LYS A 169 2.92 19.32 -10.84
N VAL A 170 3.63 18.21 -10.84
CA VAL A 170 3.77 17.29 -9.69
C VAL A 170 5.15 17.42 -9.05
N ASN A 171 6.21 17.29 -9.85
CA ASN A 171 7.59 17.32 -9.40
C ASN A 171 8.15 18.74 -9.27
N SER A 172 9.11 18.94 -8.37
CA SER A 172 9.75 20.23 -8.10
C SER A 172 11.29 20.09 -8.04
N GLU A 173 11.95 21.15 -7.64
CA GLU A 173 13.39 21.15 -7.33
C GLU A 173 13.74 20.37 -6.02
N TRP A 174 12.73 19.86 -5.31
CA TRP A 174 12.86 19.13 -4.05
C TRP A 174 12.69 17.62 -4.28
N ASP A 175 12.62 16.85 -3.20
CA ASP A 175 12.38 15.41 -3.26
C ASP A 175 10.89 15.12 -3.09
N GLU A 176 10.24 14.58 -4.12
CA GLU A 176 8.90 14.03 -4.08
C GLU A 176 8.94 12.51 -3.86
N SER A 177 8.20 12.01 -2.88
CA SER A 177 8.22 10.58 -2.53
C SER A 177 6.90 10.06 -1.97
N LEU A 178 6.81 8.74 -1.79
CA LEU A 178 5.72 8.06 -1.09
C LEU A 178 4.33 8.44 -1.64
N ALA A 179 4.15 8.33 -2.96
CA ALA A 179 2.88 8.66 -3.60
C ALA A 179 1.75 7.69 -3.22
N SER A 180 0.52 8.20 -3.11
CA SER A 180 -0.72 7.42 -3.05
C SER A 180 -1.82 8.11 -3.86
N ILE A 181 -2.75 7.35 -4.43
CA ILE A 181 -3.80 7.87 -5.33
C ILE A 181 -5.17 7.31 -4.96
N THR A 182 -6.21 8.10 -5.12
CA THR A 182 -7.61 7.65 -4.95
C THR A 182 -8.00 6.62 -6.02
N ALA A 183 -8.99 5.76 -5.73
CA ALA A 183 -9.40 4.68 -6.64
C ALA A 183 -9.96 5.18 -7.98
N ASP A 184 -10.42 6.43 -8.03
CA ASP A 184 -10.87 7.09 -9.27
C ASP A 184 -9.72 7.74 -10.06
N ASP A 185 -8.46 7.49 -9.68
CA ASP A 185 -7.26 8.13 -10.25
C ASP A 185 -7.29 9.66 -10.23
N GLY A 186 -8.18 10.26 -9.41
CA GLY A 186 -8.49 11.69 -9.43
C GLY A 186 -7.59 12.55 -8.55
N THR A 187 -7.04 11.98 -7.48
CA THR A 187 -6.21 12.74 -6.53
C THR A 187 -4.96 11.95 -6.15
N LEU A 188 -3.80 12.48 -6.50
CA LEU A 188 -2.49 11.99 -6.08
C LEU A 188 -2.05 12.76 -4.84
N VAL A 189 -1.63 12.06 -3.79
CA VAL A 189 -1.07 12.64 -2.56
C VAL A 189 0.35 12.13 -2.38
N PHE A 190 1.27 12.99 -1.99
CA PHE A 190 2.69 12.66 -1.86
C PHE A 190 3.38 13.54 -0.83
N THR A 191 4.55 13.08 -0.37
CA THR A 191 5.43 13.82 0.54
C THR A 191 6.44 14.64 -0.26
N VAL A 192 6.62 15.90 0.09
CA VAL A 192 7.72 16.74 -0.41
C VAL A 192 8.71 16.98 0.72
N THR A 193 9.98 16.64 0.48
CA THR A 193 11.09 16.88 1.41
C THR A 193 11.95 18.02 0.87
N ARG A 194 12.06 19.09 1.64
CA ARG A 194 12.81 20.31 1.27
C ARG A 194 13.74 20.77 2.38
N PRO A 195 14.80 21.54 2.09
CA PRO A 195 15.59 22.18 3.10
C PRO A 195 14.73 23.08 4.00
N ARG A 196 14.98 23.02 5.29
CA ARG A 196 14.30 23.89 6.25
C ARG A 196 14.90 25.30 6.20
N ASP A 197 14.07 26.34 6.28
CA ASP A 197 14.54 27.71 6.36
C ASP A 197 15.47 27.91 7.57
N GLU A 198 16.61 28.57 7.37
CA GLU A 198 17.67 28.79 8.38
C GLU A 198 17.18 29.45 9.70
N LYS A 199 15.97 30.01 9.70
CA LYS A 199 15.36 30.66 10.87
C LYS A 199 14.71 29.71 11.86
N THR A 200 14.56 28.43 11.51
CA THR A 200 13.91 27.45 12.38
C THR A 200 14.97 26.67 13.16
N VAL A 201 15.10 26.96 14.44
CA VAL A 201 16.12 26.37 15.32
C VAL A 201 15.75 24.92 15.66
N CYS A 202 16.07 23.98 14.77
CA CYS A 202 16.18 22.58 15.14
C CYS A 202 17.56 22.07 14.69
N ALA A 203 18.46 21.84 15.65
CA ALA A 203 19.84 21.40 15.37
C ALA A 203 19.95 20.02 14.68
N PHE A 204 18.85 19.26 14.56
CA PHE A 204 18.81 17.90 14.02
C PHE A 204 17.91 17.74 12.79
N CYS A 205 17.26 18.82 12.32
CA CYS A 205 16.32 18.76 11.19
C CYS A 205 16.81 19.68 10.06
N ALA A 206 17.72 19.17 9.24
CA ALA A 206 18.18 19.89 8.05
C ALA A 206 17.08 20.04 7.00
N THR A 207 16.07 19.18 7.04
CA THR A 207 14.95 19.13 6.10
C THR A 207 13.61 19.17 6.82
N GLU A 208 12.58 19.63 6.13
CA GLU A 208 11.18 19.50 6.53
C GLU A 208 10.41 18.67 5.49
N GLN A 209 9.41 17.96 5.97
CA GLN A 209 8.50 17.16 5.14
C GLN A 209 7.09 17.71 5.30
N ASP A 210 6.46 17.96 4.15
CA ASP A 210 5.08 18.41 4.06
C ASP A 210 4.29 17.52 3.09
N LEU A 211 2.99 17.43 3.30
CA LEU A 211 2.09 16.72 2.41
C LEU A 211 1.57 17.64 1.31
N TYR A 212 1.58 17.13 0.08
CA TYR A 212 1.06 17.78 -1.10
C TYR A 212 0.06 16.88 -1.82
N TYR A 213 -0.79 17.47 -2.63
CA TYR A 213 -1.66 16.75 -3.55
C TYR A 213 -1.70 17.42 -4.91
N ALA A 214 -1.97 16.61 -5.94
CA ALA A 214 -2.31 17.06 -7.27
C ALA A 214 -3.63 16.40 -7.71
N LYS A 215 -4.52 17.17 -8.31
CA LYS A 215 -5.77 16.65 -8.89
C LYS A 215 -5.58 16.35 -10.37
N ARG A 216 -6.29 15.36 -10.89
CA ARG A 216 -6.31 15.06 -12.31
C ARG A 216 -7.59 15.61 -12.94
N GLU A 217 -7.46 16.36 -14.02
CA GLU A 217 -8.57 16.85 -14.84
C GLU A 217 -8.31 16.47 -16.30
N ALA A 218 -9.28 15.85 -16.95
CA ALA A 218 -9.20 15.43 -18.35
C ALA A 218 -7.88 14.71 -18.72
N GLN A 219 -7.37 13.84 -17.86
CA GLN A 219 -6.13 13.06 -18.02
C GLN A 219 -4.83 13.83 -17.73
N ASP A 220 -4.87 15.10 -17.34
CA ASP A 220 -3.69 15.91 -17.04
C ASP A 220 -3.65 16.30 -15.55
N TRP A 221 -2.46 16.31 -14.96
CA TRP A 221 -2.29 16.77 -13.58
C TRP A 221 -2.43 18.28 -13.50
N GLN A 222 -3.18 18.74 -12.51
CA GLN A 222 -3.19 20.15 -12.11
C GLN A 222 -1.96 20.44 -11.23
N PRO A 223 -1.52 21.71 -11.14
CA PRO A 223 -0.40 22.07 -10.28
C PRO A 223 -0.59 21.57 -8.85
N ARG A 224 0.48 20.99 -8.28
CA ARG A 224 0.51 20.51 -6.90
C ARG A 224 0.14 21.61 -5.91
N VAL A 225 -0.57 21.23 -4.87
CA VAL A 225 -1.01 22.13 -3.80
C VAL A 225 -0.57 21.53 -2.45
N ALA A 226 0.07 22.34 -1.61
CA ALA A 226 0.36 21.93 -0.24
C ALA A 226 -0.94 21.79 0.56
N PHE A 227 -1.04 20.77 1.41
CA PHE A 227 -2.12 20.74 2.38
C PHE A 227 -2.01 21.95 3.31
N GLY A 228 -3.15 22.60 3.57
CA GLY A 228 -3.24 23.68 4.54
C GLY A 228 -3.51 23.17 5.96
N SER A 229 -3.63 24.10 6.91
CA SER A 229 -4.15 23.77 8.24
C SER A 229 -5.56 23.16 8.10
N PRO A 230 -5.88 22.10 8.88
CA PRO A 230 -5.15 21.60 10.05
C PRO A 230 -4.16 20.45 9.78
N ILE A 231 -3.98 20.00 8.51
CA ILE A 231 -3.07 18.90 8.18
C ILE A 231 -1.61 19.36 8.35
N ARG A 232 -1.26 20.48 7.71
CA ARG A 232 0.07 21.06 7.81
C ARG A 232 0.26 21.71 9.18
N THR A 233 1.32 21.32 9.88
CA THR A 233 1.71 21.83 11.20
C THR A 233 3.14 22.39 11.18
N SER A 234 3.75 22.58 12.35
CA SER A 234 5.17 22.93 12.49
C SER A 234 6.08 21.70 12.57
N TYR A 235 5.51 20.51 12.55
CA TYR A 235 6.25 19.26 12.59
C TYR A 235 6.49 18.72 11.17
N ASN A 236 7.11 17.55 11.07
CA ASN A 236 7.27 16.85 9.80
C ASN A 236 6.06 15.92 9.59
N GLU A 237 5.31 16.16 8.52
CA GLU A 237 4.24 15.32 8.03
C GLU A 237 4.69 14.57 6.79
N GLY A 238 4.66 13.23 6.82
CA GLY A 238 5.09 12.42 5.67
C GLY A 238 4.55 11.01 5.69
N ALA A 239 5.02 10.20 4.77
CA ALA A 239 4.68 8.78 4.65
C ALA A 239 3.16 8.53 4.74
N GLN A 240 2.42 9.20 3.87
CA GLN A 240 0.96 9.20 3.88
C GLN A 240 0.35 8.11 3.02
N CYS A 241 -0.92 7.81 3.30
CA CYS A 241 -1.83 7.07 2.47
C CYS A 241 -3.18 7.79 2.42
N ILE A 242 -3.67 8.10 1.22
CA ILE A 242 -5.07 8.47 1.05
C ILE A 242 -5.91 7.20 0.89
N SER A 243 -7.06 7.14 1.58
CA SER A 243 -7.98 6.00 1.40
C SER A 243 -8.47 5.93 -0.06
N PRO A 244 -8.81 4.73 -0.56
CA PRO A 244 -9.31 4.57 -1.93
C PRO A 244 -10.50 5.48 -2.26
N ASP A 245 -11.38 5.74 -1.30
CA ASP A 245 -12.53 6.63 -1.42
C ASP A 245 -12.21 8.13 -1.29
N GLY A 246 -10.98 8.47 -0.89
CA GLY A 246 -10.52 9.84 -0.72
C GLY A 246 -11.00 10.55 0.55
N PHE A 247 -11.68 9.86 1.50
CA PHE A 247 -12.22 10.47 2.71
C PHE A 247 -11.31 10.40 3.92
N TYR A 248 -10.28 9.54 3.92
CA TYR A 248 -9.30 9.43 5.00
C TYR A 248 -7.89 9.70 4.48
N LEU A 249 -7.16 10.50 5.22
CA LEU A 249 -5.73 10.72 5.04
C LEU A 249 -5.04 10.19 6.29
N LEU A 250 -4.24 9.14 6.11
CA LEU A 250 -3.38 8.55 7.13
C LEU A 250 -1.96 9.02 6.86
N TYR A 251 -1.22 9.36 7.89
CA TYR A 251 0.15 9.85 7.72
C TYR A 251 0.94 9.77 9.02
N THR A 252 2.22 9.98 8.91
CA THR A 252 3.16 9.97 10.02
C THR A 252 3.50 11.41 10.41
N MET A 253 3.50 11.69 11.70
CA MET A 253 4.08 12.91 12.26
C MET A 253 5.20 12.54 13.23
N CYS A 254 6.35 13.21 13.10
CA CYS A 254 7.54 12.91 13.87
C CYS A 254 7.88 14.05 14.84
N ASN A 255 8.39 13.65 16.02
CA ASN A 255 8.88 14.55 17.07
C ASN A 255 7.83 15.57 17.57
N THR A 256 6.57 15.15 17.64
CA THR A 256 5.49 16.00 18.17
C THR A 256 5.54 16.03 19.71
N ASP A 257 5.20 17.18 20.30
CA ASP A 257 5.19 17.35 21.77
C ASP A 257 4.07 16.52 22.45
N TYR A 258 3.13 16.00 21.68
CA TYR A 258 1.95 15.24 22.13
C TYR A 258 1.89 13.82 21.54
N GLY A 259 2.97 13.36 20.92
CA GLY A 259 3.13 12.00 20.44
C GLY A 259 3.48 11.01 21.54
N MET A 260 3.48 9.72 21.18
CA MET A 260 3.86 8.62 22.08
C MET A 260 5.31 8.20 21.86
N GLY A 261 5.80 8.27 20.60
CA GLY A 261 7.13 7.88 20.19
C GLY A 261 7.86 8.94 19.37
N ARG A 262 8.90 8.50 18.66
CA ARG A 262 9.66 9.39 17.77
C ARG A 262 8.84 9.80 16.55
N CYS A 263 8.08 8.88 16.00
CA CYS A 263 7.13 9.10 14.92
C CYS A 263 5.88 8.27 15.20
N ASP A 264 4.74 8.90 15.10
CA ASP A 264 3.43 8.30 15.36
C ASP A 264 2.54 8.38 14.11
N LEU A 265 1.59 7.46 14.02
CA LEU A 265 0.53 7.48 13.02
C LEU A 265 -0.60 8.40 13.43
N TYR A 266 -1.06 9.19 12.48
CA TYR A 266 -2.21 10.10 12.59
C TYR A 266 -3.16 9.88 11.42
N TRP A 267 -4.41 10.26 11.64
CA TRP A 267 -5.42 10.28 10.58
C TRP A 267 -6.26 11.55 10.63
N SER A 268 -6.76 11.94 9.48
CA SER A 268 -7.71 13.02 9.30
C SER A 268 -8.83 12.58 8.38
N LYS A 269 -10.06 12.98 8.66
CA LYS A 269 -11.23 12.68 7.82
C LYS A 269 -11.62 13.91 7.03
N LYS A 270 -11.89 13.74 5.75
CA LYS A 270 -12.48 14.75 4.88
C LYS A 270 -13.99 14.82 5.13
N ILE A 271 -14.52 16.03 5.28
CA ILE A 271 -15.94 16.33 5.46
C ILE A 271 -16.28 17.49 4.53
N GLY A 272 -17.01 17.21 3.48
CA GLY A 272 -17.14 18.13 2.36
C GLY A 272 -15.77 18.44 1.74
N ASP A 273 -15.42 19.73 1.67
CA ASP A 273 -14.11 20.16 1.14
C ASP A 273 -13.03 20.37 2.22
N LYS A 274 -13.31 20.05 3.47
CA LYS A 274 -12.41 20.33 4.59
C LYS A 274 -11.90 19.06 5.25
N TRP A 275 -10.64 19.09 5.69
CA TRP A 275 -10.06 18.06 6.52
C TRP A 275 -10.29 18.33 8.00
N SER A 276 -10.59 17.29 8.78
CA SER A 276 -10.68 17.36 10.22
C SER A 276 -9.31 17.61 10.85
N ARG A 277 -9.28 18.03 12.11
CA ARG A 277 -8.02 18.04 12.87
C ARG A 277 -7.42 16.64 12.94
N PRO A 278 -6.08 16.52 12.83
CA PRO A 278 -5.38 15.25 12.98
C PRO A 278 -5.73 14.57 14.30
N ARG A 279 -5.95 13.25 14.25
CA ARG A 279 -6.12 12.41 15.43
C ARG A 279 -4.98 11.41 15.48
N ASN A 280 -4.26 11.37 16.61
CA ASN A 280 -3.28 10.33 16.88
C ASN A 280 -4.00 8.98 16.97
N PHE A 281 -3.42 7.91 16.40
CA PHE A 281 -4.02 6.57 16.51
C PHE A 281 -4.06 6.08 17.96
N GLY A 282 -3.12 6.56 18.80
CA GLY A 282 -3.02 6.18 20.20
C GLY A 282 -2.61 4.73 20.41
N ALA A 283 -2.56 4.33 21.68
CA ALA A 283 -2.34 2.93 22.03
C ALA A 283 -3.58 2.08 21.64
N PRO A 284 -3.38 0.84 21.17
CA PRO A 284 -2.12 0.09 21.12
C PRO A 284 -1.32 0.25 19.82
N VAL A 285 -1.75 1.11 18.88
CA VAL A 285 -1.09 1.25 17.58
C VAL A 285 0.20 2.04 17.68
N ASN A 286 0.15 3.24 18.23
CA ASN A 286 1.37 4.02 18.51
C ASN A 286 2.00 3.57 19.83
N THR A 287 3.33 3.55 19.86
CA THR A 287 4.16 3.13 21.00
C THR A 287 5.24 4.17 21.29
N SER A 288 6.17 3.88 22.20
CA SER A 288 7.38 4.69 22.43
C SER A 288 8.41 4.57 21.30
N GLU A 289 8.21 3.65 20.37
CA GLU A 289 9.13 3.37 19.29
C GLU A 289 8.82 4.23 18.04
N TRP A 290 8.95 3.67 16.86
CA TRP A 290 8.71 4.34 15.58
C TRP A 290 7.61 3.62 14.81
N GLU A 291 6.52 4.31 14.54
CA GLU A 291 5.42 3.86 13.71
C GLU A 291 5.25 4.78 12.50
N SER A 292 5.17 4.20 11.28
CA SER A 292 5.14 4.97 10.04
C SER A 292 4.56 4.19 8.86
N GLN A 293 4.48 4.84 7.70
CA GLN A 293 4.14 4.26 6.40
C GLN A 293 2.80 3.49 6.42
N PRO A 294 1.71 4.12 6.81
CA PRO A 294 0.41 3.47 6.83
C PRO A 294 -0.11 3.19 5.43
N SER A 295 -0.86 2.09 5.27
CA SER A 295 -1.60 1.75 4.05
C SER A 295 -2.97 1.20 4.43
N MET A 296 -4.05 1.85 3.98
CA MET A 296 -5.42 1.45 4.26
C MET A 296 -5.96 0.54 3.17
N ALA A 297 -6.52 -0.60 3.58
CA ALA A 297 -7.22 -1.50 2.69
C ALA A 297 -8.55 -0.91 2.20
N SER A 298 -9.06 -1.46 1.10
CA SER A 298 -10.33 -1.04 0.50
C SER A 298 -11.57 -1.31 1.38
N ASP A 299 -11.45 -2.15 2.42
CA ASP A 299 -12.52 -2.36 3.41
C ASP A 299 -12.77 -1.12 4.30
N GLY A 300 -11.91 -0.10 4.21
CA GLY A 300 -11.98 1.14 4.98
C GLY A 300 -11.70 0.98 6.48
N LYS A 301 -11.18 -0.17 6.91
CA LYS A 301 -10.95 -0.53 8.31
C LYS A 301 -9.57 -1.09 8.59
N THR A 302 -9.08 -1.98 7.73
CA THR A 302 -7.78 -2.64 7.90
C THR A 302 -6.65 -1.71 7.48
N ILE A 303 -5.68 -1.53 8.36
CA ILE A 303 -4.53 -0.64 8.15
C ILE A 303 -3.26 -1.45 8.36
N TYR A 304 -2.40 -1.46 7.35
CA TYR A 304 -1.05 -1.97 7.41
C TYR A 304 -0.10 -0.82 7.72
N PHE A 305 0.95 -1.08 8.47
CA PHE A 305 1.92 -0.05 8.83
C PHE A 305 3.24 -0.68 9.25
N VAL A 306 4.29 0.13 9.34
CA VAL A 306 5.62 -0.30 9.78
C VAL A 306 5.86 0.13 11.21
N SER A 307 6.46 -0.76 12.01
CA SER A 307 6.87 -0.44 13.37
C SER A 307 8.19 -1.13 13.74
N THR A 308 8.97 -0.46 14.59
CA THR A 308 10.18 -1.00 15.22
C THR A 308 9.92 -1.55 16.62
N ARG A 309 8.64 -1.76 16.98
CA ARG A 309 8.24 -2.28 18.30
C ARG A 309 8.80 -3.65 18.60
N PRO A 310 9.06 -4.00 19.88
CA PRO A 310 9.49 -5.34 20.28
C PRO A 310 8.48 -6.42 19.86
N GLY A 311 9.00 -7.61 19.57
CA GLY A 311 8.20 -8.78 19.19
C GLY A 311 8.07 -8.98 17.68
N GLY A 312 8.82 -8.22 16.88
CA GLY A 312 8.99 -8.42 15.44
C GLY A 312 10.08 -9.43 15.10
N PHE A 313 10.39 -9.55 13.81
CA PHE A 313 11.41 -10.46 13.25
C PHE A 313 12.72 -9.72 12.96
N GLY A 314 12.65 -8.44 12.61
CA GLY A 314 13.76 -7.62 12.19
C GLY A 314 13.85 -6.25 12.87
N GLY A 315 14.46 -5.30 12.18
CA GLY A 315 14.54 -3.91 12.64
C GLY A 315 13.22 -3.17 12.41
N MET A 316 12.70 -3.23 11.20
CA MET A 316 11.39 -2.73 10.80
C MET A 316 10.55 -3.90 10.32
N ASP A 317 9.36 -4.04 10.87
CA ASP A 317 8.39 -5.07 10.48
C ASP A 317 7.07 -4.44 10.03
N ILE A 318 6.37 -5.15 9.17
CA ILE A 318 5.01 -4.81 8.75
C ILE A 318 4.00 -5.43 9.71
N TRP A 319 3.10 -4.58 10.23
CA TRP A 319 2.02 -4.92 11.15
C TRP A 319 0.68 -4.53 10.54
N LYS A 320 -0.41 -5.12 11.03
CA LYS A 320 -1.77 -4.72 10.70
C LYS A 320 -2.59 -4.44 11.95
N THR A 321 -3.54 -3.52 11.83
CA THR A 321 -4.59 -3.24 12.83
C THR A 321 -5.92 -3.02 12.13
N THR A 322 -7.02 -3.08 12.86
CA THR A 322 -8.36 -2.81 12.32
C THR A 322 -9.03 -1.71 13.13
N MET A 323 -9.59 -0.73 12.44
CA MET A 323 -10.40 0.33 13.05
C MET A 323 -11.79 -0.22 13.38
N THR A 324 -12.21 -0.06 14.63
CA THR A 324 -13.56 -0.45 15.08
C THR A 324 -14.62 0.56 14.64
N ALA A 325 -15.89 0.19 14.78
CA ALA A 325 -17.00 1.09 14.45
C ALA A 325 -16.99 2.39 15.29
N GLU A 326 -16.43 2.34 16.51
CA GLU A 326 -16.29 3.47 17.44
C GLU A 326 -15.06 4.33 17.11
N GLY A 327 -14.24 3.94 16.12
CA GLY A 327 -13.02 4.65 15.72
C GLY A 327 -11.81 4.37 16.63
N ALA A 328 -11.84 3.32 17.42
CA ALA A 328 -10.69 2.76 18.13
C ALA A 328 -9.97 1.74 17.23
N PHE A 329 -8.81 1.27 17.66
CA PHE A 329 -8.01 0.29 16.92
C PHE A 329 -7.81 -0.99 17.71
N THR A 330 -7.81 -2.13 17.02
CA THR A 330 -7.44 -3.42 17.61
C THR A 330 -5.94 -3.45 17.94
N ALA A 331 -5.53 -4.40 18.81
CA ALA A 331 -4.12 -4.66 19.02
C ALA A 331 -3.44 -5.04 17.70
N PRO A 332 -2.30 -4.41 17.35
CA PRO A 332 -1.60 -4.74 16.11
C PRO A 332 -1.11 -6.18 16.07
N GLU A 333 -1.24 -6.80 14.90
CA GLU A 333 -0.75 -8.14 14.60
C GLU A 333 0.44 -8.04 13.65
N ASN A 334 1.56 -8.72 13.97
CA ASN A 334 2.69 -8.86 13.05
C ASN A 334 2.29 -9.78 11.89
N LEU A 335 2.66 -9.45 10.65
CA LEU A 335 2.30 -10.26 9.48
C LEU A 335 3.04 -11.61 9.40
N GLY A 336 3.95 -11.89 10.32
CA GLY A 336 4.65 -13.17 10.44
C GLY A 336 5.83 -13.32 9.50
N ALA A 337 6.55 -14.45 9.63
CA ALA A 337 7.82 -14.72 8.96
C ALA A 337 7.73 -14.88 7.42
N VAL A 338 6.54 -15.04 6.87
CA VAL A 338 6.35 -15.06 5.40
C VAL A 338 6.56 -13.66 4.83
N ILE A 339 6.08 -12.61 5.53
CA ILE A 339 6.21 -11.22 5.09
C ILE A 339 7.42 -10.55 5.73
N ASN A 340 7.64 -10.73 7.01
CA ASN A 340 8.73 -10.07 7.75
C ASN A 340 9.97 -10.96 7.82
N THR A 341 11.14 -10.34 7.77
CA THR A 341 12.46 -10.99 7.76
C THR A 341 13.32 -10.50 8.92
N PRO A 342 14.49 -11.11 9.18
CA PRO A 342 15.47 -10.53 10.12
C PRO A 342 16.06 -9.19 9.69
N GLY A 343 15.82 -8.75 8.45
CA GLY A 343 16.16 -7.42 7.95
C GLY A 343 15.10 -6.39 8.27
N ASP A 344 14.98 -5.39 7.41
CA ASP A 344 13.93 -4.39 7.46
C ASP A 344 12.90 -4.67 6.35
N ASP A 345 11.62 -4.72 6.72
CA ASP A 345 10.49 -4.85 5.81
C ASP A 345 9.60 -3.61 5.97
N ALA A 346 9.39 -2.86 4.88
CA ALA A 346 8.92 -1.48 4.94
C ALA A 346 7.95 -1.13 3.80
N ALA A 347 7.37 0.07 3.86
CA ALA A 347 6.51 0.69 2.86
C ALA A 347 5.41 -0.25 2.32
N PRO A 348 4.58 -0.85 3.20
CA PRO A 348 3.48 -1.68 2.74
C PRO A 348 2.49 -0.85 1.92
N PHE A 349 2.08 -1.39 0.79
CA PHE A 349 0.95 -0.90 0.01
C PHE A 349 0.00 -2.05 -0.26
N ILE A 350 -1.16 -2.05 0.41
CA ILE A 350 -2.25 -2.98 0.11
C ILE A 350 -3.07 -2.43 -1.05
N HIS A 351 -3.13 -3.18 -2.14
CA HIS A 351 -3.93 -2.80 -3.30
C HIS A 351 -5.42 -2.81 -2.99
N SER A 352 -6.21 -2.06 -3.79
CA SER A 352 -7.67 -1.95 -3.62
C SER A 352 -8.43 -3.27 -3.82
N ASP A 353 -7.78 -4.34 -4.32
CA ASP A 353 -8.35 -5.70 -4.34
C ASP A 353 -8.43 -6.34 -2.94
N GLY A 354 -7.83 -5.71 -1.92
CA GLY A 354 -7.81 -6.17 -0.54
C GLY A 354 -6.95 -7.43 -0.32
N ARG A 355 -6.20 -7.88 -1.32
CA ARG A 355 -5.48 -9.16 -1.30
C ARG A 355 -4.02 -9.07 -1.69
N THR A 356 -3.63 -8.11 -2.53
CA THR A 356 -2.25 -7.98 -3.02
C THR A 356 -1.52 -6.92 -2.22
N LEU A 357 -0.51 -7.34 -1.45
CA LEU A 357 0.37 -6.48 -0.66
C LEU A 357 1.69 -6.32 -1.40
N TYR A 358 2.06 -5.08 -1.74
CA TYR A 358 3.38 -4.69 -2.20
C TYR A 358 4.17 -4.10 -1.04
N PHE A 359 5.47 -4.35 -1.00
CA PHE A 359 6.32 -3.85 0.09
C PHE A 359 7.79 -3.88 -0.30
N ALA A 360 8.62 -3.16 0.44
CA ALA A 360 10.07 -3.16 0.28
C ALA A 360 10.72 -4.05 1.35
N SER A 361 11.78 -4.76 0.99
CA SER A 361 12.55 -5.58 1.93
C SER A 361 14.03 -5.56 1.60
N ASN A 362 14.87 -5.39 2.62
CA ASN A 362 16.31 -5.59 2.52
C ASN A 362 16.76 -6.93 3.13
N GLY A 363 15.84 -7.70 3.71
CA GLY A 363 16.11 -9.00 4.31
C GLY A 363 16.09 -10.18 3.34
N ARG A 364 15.46 -10.02 2.16
CA ARG A 364 15.27 -11.07 1.15
C ARG A 364 16.39 -11.08 0.12
N VAL A 365 16.42 -12.16 -0.68
CA VAL A 365 17.29 -12.24 -1.87
C VAL A 365 16.72 -11.31 -2.95
N GLY A 366 17.53 -10.34 -3.40
CA GLY A 366 17.14 -9.33 -4.36
C GLY A 366 18.30 -8.85 -5.22
N MET A 367 18.23 -7.61 -5.70
CA MET A 367 19.25 -7.02 -6.59
C MET A 367 20.15 -6.02 -5.87
N GLY A 368 19.63 -5.33 -4.83
CA GLY A 368 20.31 -4.22 -4.19
C GLY A 368 20.16 -4.17 -2.67
N GLY A 369 19.87 -2.99 -2.17
CA GLY A 369 19.58 -2.75 -0.78
C GLY A 369 18.14 -3.14 -0.45
N TYR A 370 17.20 -2.20 -0.55
CA TYR A 370 15.79 -2.52 -0.54
C TYR A 370 15.32 -2.86 -1.95
N ASP A 371 14.68 -3.99 -2.09
CA ASP A 371 13.96 -4.37 -3.31
C ASP A 371 12.46 -4.41 -3.05
N LEU A 372 11.65 -4.21 -4.09
CA LEU A 372 10.20 -4.30 -4.05
C LEU A 372 9.73 -5.73 -4.29
N TYR A 373 8.78 -6.16 -3.46
CA TYR A 373 8.14 -7.48 -3.50
C TYR A 373 6.63 -7.34 -3.48
N TYR A 374 5.94 -8.39 -3.89
CA TYR A 374 4.51 -8.53 -3.64
C TYR A 374 4.17 -9.92 -3.10
N SER A 375 3.10 -9.98 -2.31
CA SER A 375 2.51 -11.22 -1.80
C SER A 375 0.99 -11.13 -1.89
N THR A 376 0.33 -12.27 -2.01
CA THR A 376 -1.13 -12.34 -2.16
C THR A 376 -1.75 -13.07 -0.98
N LEU A 377 -2.77 -12.47 -0.36
CA LEU A 377 -3.57 -13.07 0.69
C LEU A 377 -4.42 -14.22 0.11
N GLN A 378 -4.20 -15.43 0.62
CA GLN A 378 -4.88 -16.64 0.20
C GLN A 378 -6.28 -16.75 0.86
N PRO A 379 -7.19 -17.58 0.34
CA PRO A 379 -8.53 -17.78 0.91
C PRO A 379 -8.51 -18.30 2.36
N ASP A 380 -7.44 -18.96 2.78
CA ASP A 380 -7.25 -19.47 4.14
C ASP A 380 -6.70 -18.41 5.12
N GLY A 381 -6.49 -17.18 4.65
CA GLY A 381 -5.97 -16.06 5.45
C GLY A 381 -4.44 -16.02 5.55
N THR A 382 -3.71 -16.92 4.88
CA THR A 382 -2.24 -16.89 4.83
C THR A 382 -1.71 -16.04 3.67
N TRP A 383 -0.49 -15.53 3.79
CA TRP A 383 0.21 -14.84 2.70
C TRP A 383 1.00 -15.83 1.85
N SER A 384 0.98 -15.64 0.52
CA SER A 384 1.86 -16.38 -0.39
C SER A 384 3.32 -15.99 -0.16
N GLU A 385 4.27 -16.85 -0.58
CA GLU A 385 5.69 -16.46 -0.63
C GLU A 385 5.86 -15.21 -1.48
N PRO A 386 6.53 -14.15 -0.94
CA PRO A 386 6.75 -12.91 -1.65
C PRO A 386 7.58 -13.10 -2.92
N GLN A 387 7.16 -12.43 -3.99
CA GLN A 387 7.84 -12.43 -5.26
C GLN A 387 8.49 -11.06 -5.51
N ASN A 388 9.76 -11.07 -5.93
CA ASN A 388 10.49 -9.85 -6.32
C ASN A 388 9.89 -9.29 -7.62
N LEU A 389 9.75 -7.97 -7.73
CA LEU A 389 9.18 -7.32 -8.92
C LEU A 389 10.11 -7.39 -10.16
N GLY A 390 11.35 -7.79 -9.98
CA GLY A 390 12.30 -8.02 -11.06
C GLY A 390 12.96 -6.77 -11.63
N TYR A 391 13.94 -7.01 -12.52
CA TYR A 391 14.68 -5.96 -13.23
C TYR A 391 13.83 -5.44 -14.43
N PRO A 392 13.80 -4.13 -14.72
CA PRO A 392 14.55 -3.06 -14.08
C PRO A 392 13.71 -2.23 -13.07
N ILE A 393 12.60 -2.78 -12.52
CA ILE A 393 11.88 -2.13 -11.42
C ILE A 393 12.80 -2.12 -10.19
N ASN A 394 13.38 -3.27 -9.85
CA ASN A 394 14.41 -3.38 -8.83
C ASN A 394 15.79 -3.30 -9.49
N THR A 395 16.72 -2.65 -8.81
CA THR A 395 18.10 -2.40 -9.25
C THR A 395 19.12 -2.68 -8.13
N ALA A 396 20.35 -2.21 -8.28
CA ALA A 396 21.35 -2.26 -7.21
C ALA A 396 21.15 -1.17 -6.15
N ALA A 397 20.20 -0.26 -6.35
CA ALA A 397 19.87 0.83 -5.43
C ALA A 397 18.83 0.39 -4.38
N ASP A 398 18.24 1.36 -3.71
CA ASP A 398 17.13 1.16 -2.78
C ASP A 398 15.81 1.53 -3.47
N GLU A 399 14.97 0.56 -3.78
CA GLU A 399 13.59 0.79 -4.21
C GLU A 399 12.66 0.58 -3.00
N ILE A 400 12.09 1.68 -2.48
CA ILE A 400 11.40 1.63 -1.17
C ILE A 400 9.88 1.66 -1.30
N ASN A 401 9.34 2.34 -2.31
CA ASN A 401 7.90 2.53 -2.40
C ASN A 401 7.39 2.34 -3.83
N ILE A 402 6.30 1.61 -3.95
CA ILE A 402 5.50 1.51 -5.17
C ILE A 402 4.03 1.64 -4.81
N PHE A 403 3.28 2.34 -5.63
CA PHE A 403 1.83 2.44 -5.54
C PHE A 403 1.21 2.01 -6.88
N ILE A 404 0.13 1.24 -6.85
CA ILE A 404 -0.56 0.76 -8.06
C ILE A 404 -2.01 1.27 -8.02
N ASN A 405 -2.49 1.78 -9.14
CA ASN A 405 -3.87 2.28 -9.24
C ASN A 405 -4.90 1.13 -9.10
N ALA A 406 -6.15 1.47 -8.81
CA ALA A 406 -7.21 0.48 -8.58
C ALA A 406 -7.42 -0.49 -9.75
N ALA A 407 -7.22 -0.04 -11.00
CA ALA A 407 -7.29 -0.91 -12.18
C ALA A 407 -6.13 -1.92 -12.27
N GLY A 408 -5.09 -1.80 -11.43
CA GLY A 408 -3.92 -2.68 -11.45
C GLY A 408 -2.98 -2.48 -12.63
N THR A 409 -3.13 -1.42 -13.41
CA THR A 409 -2.43 -1.24 -14.69
C THR A 409 -1.31 -0.22 -14.65
N MET A 410 -1.41 0.78 -13.77
CA MET A 410 -0.42 1.86 -13.63
C MET A 410 0.23 1.79 -12.27
N ALA A 411 1.55 1.86 -12.25
CA ALA A 411 2.35 1.97 -11.04
C ALA A 411 2.99 3.37 -10.95
N TYR A 412 3.23 3.80 -9.71
CA TYR A 412 3.86 5.07 -9.36
C TYR A 412 5.01 4.79 -8.38
N MET A 413 6.14 5.42 -8.59
CA MET A 413 7.31 5.33 -7.71
C MET A 413 8.13 6.62 -7.75
N ALA A 414 8.95 6.83 -6.73
CA ALA A 414 9.95 7.88 -6.72
C ALA A 414 11.28 7.35 -7.25
N SER A 415 12.01 8.19 -7.99
CA SER A 415 13.34 7.85 -8.51
C SER A 415 14.20 9.11 -8.63
N ASP A 416 15.50 8.96 -8.39
CA ASP A 416 16.55 9.96 -8.59
C ASP A 416 17.19 9.87 -9.99
N LYS A 417 16.45 9.32 -10.97
CA LYS A 417 16.90 9.15 -12.34
C LYS A 417 17.35 10.48 -12.96
N ASP A 418 18.50 10.45 -13.63
CA ASP A 418 19.03 11.59 -14.35
C ASP A 418 17.99 12.24 -15.28
N GLY A 419 17.93 13.59 -15.28
CA GLY A 419 17.00 14.36 -16.10
C GLY A 419 15.66 14.64 -15.43
N GLY A 420 15.52 14.39 -14.14
CA GLY A 420 14.41 14.83 -13.30
C GLY A 420 14.44 16.34 -12.99
N TYR A 421 13.50 16.79 -12.16
CA TYR A 421 13.38 18.18 -11.71
C TYR A 421 14.14 18.43 -10.42
N GLY A 422 14.13 17.45 -9.49
CA GLY A 422 14.76 17.51 -8.17
C GLY A 422 15.71 16.37 -7.90
N GLY A 423 15.83 15.99 -6.64
CA GLY A 423 16.59 14.81 -6.23
C GLY A 423 15.77 13.54 -6.50
N LEU A 424 14.63 13.38 -5.80
CA LEU A 424 13.65 12.33 -6.08
C LEU A 424 12.44 12.93 -6.77
N ASP A 425 12.10 12.41 -7.93
CA ASP A 425 10.89 12.75 -8.66
C ASP A 425 9.91 11.58 -8.70
N LEU A 426 8.63 11.88 -8.83
CA LEU A 426 7.59 10.87 -9.06
C LEU A 426 7.48 10.52 -10.54
N TYR A 427 7.46 9.22 -10.80
CA TYR A 427 7.27 8.61 -12.11
C TYR A 427 6.07 7.68 -12.11
N SER A 428 5.47 7.48 -13.28
CA SER A 428 4.47 6.45 -13.52
C SER A 428 4.88 5.55 -14.67
N PHE A 429 4.46 4.29 -14.63
CA PHE A 429 4.69 3.33 -15.70
C PHE A 429 3.57 2.30 -15.77
N VAL A 430 3.39 1.70 -16.94
CA VAL A 430 2.47 0.58 -17.12
C VAL A 430 3.08 -0.65 -16.46
N LEU A 431 2.38 -1.20 -15.46
CA LEU A 431 2.83 -2.38 -14.75
C LEU A 431 2.81 -3.62 -15.65
N ASP A 432 3.84 -4.46 -15.57
CA ASP A 432 3.92 -5.73 -16.28
C ASP A 432 2.73 -6.63 -15.90
N ASP A 433 2.16 -7.32 -16.89
CA ASP A 433 0.93 -8.09 -16.71
C ASP A 433 1.06 -9.19 -15.65
N ASN A 434 2.27 -9.76 -15.47
CA ASN A 434 2.54 -10.79 -14.47
C ASN A 434 2.64 -10.25 -13.02
N LEU A 435 2.78 -8.95 -12.87
CA LEU A 435 2.92 -8.27 -11.57
C LEU A 435 1.62 -7.60 -11.12
N ARG A 436 0.56 -7.67 -11.93
CA ARG A 436 -0.70 -6.98 -11.68
C ARG A 436 -1.52 -7.65 -10.58
N PRO A 437 -2.13 -6.87 -9.70
CA PRO A 437 -3.15 -7.34 -8.79
C PRO A 437 -4.45 -7.64 -9.55
N ASN A 438 -5.46 -8.16 -8.85
CA ASN A 438 -6.79 -8.30 -9.44
C ASN A 438 -7.36 -6.90 -9.77
N PRO A 439 -7.90 -6.70 -10.98
CA PRO A 439 -8.45 -5.41 -11.36
C PRO A 439 -9.69 -5.07 -10.54
N VAL A 440 -9.73 -3.83 -10.05
CA VAL A 440 -10.82 -3.28 -9.26
C VAL A 440 -11.37 -2.06 -10.00
N THR A 441 -12.68 -1.94 -9.99
CA THR A 441 -13.41 -0.72 -10.33
C THR A 441 -14.06 -0.13 -9.08
N TYR A 442 -14.91 0.88 -9.22
CA TYR A 442 -15.61 1.46 -8.09
C TYR A 442 -17.05 1.82 -8.43
N VAL A 443 -17.89 1.83 -7.40
CA VAL A 443 -19.22 2.45 -7.42
C VAL A 443 -19.09 3.83 -6.80
N LYS A 444 -19.66 4.83 -7.45
CA LYS A 444 -19.65 6.22 -6.98
C LYS A 444 -21.03 6.83 -7.13
N GLY A 445 -21.44 7.67 -6.19
CA GLY A 445 -22.70 8.37 -6.25
C GLY A 445 -22.97 9.21 -5.00
N ARG A 446 -24.23 9.59 -4.82
CA ARG A 446 -24.69 10.36 -3.67
C ARG A 446 -25.85 9.66 -2.98
N VAL A 447 -25.88 9.73 -1.65
CA VAL A 447 -27.04 9.36 -0.85
C VAL A 447 -27.76 10.63 -0.43
N THR A 448 -29.05 10.72 -0.79
CA THR A 448 -29.89 11.88 -0.52
C THR A 448 -31.23 11.47 0.08
N ASP A 449 -31.85 12.38 0.81
CA ASP A 449 -33.25 12.26 1.20
C ASP A 449 -34.15 12.48 -0.03
N LYS A 450 -35.06 11.56 -0.27
CA LYS A 450 -35.89 11.54 -1.49
C LYS A 450 -36.82 12.76 -1.63
N GLU A 451 -37.28 13.32 -0.51
CA GLU A 451 -38.25 14.43 -0.52
C GLU A 451 -37.53 15.78 -0.57
N THR A 452 -36.45 15.93 0.18
CA THR A 452 -35.76 17.21 0.33
C THR A 452 -34.58 17.39 -0.60
N GLY A 453 -34.05 16.30 -1.16
CA GLY A 453 -32.80 16.29 -1.94
C GLY A 453 -31.54 16.57 -1.11
N LEU A 454 -31.66 16.70 0.20
CA LEU A 454 -30.54 16.95 1.09
C LEU A 454 -29.63 15.72 1.24
N PRO A 455 -28.31 15.92 1.42
CA PRO A 455 -27.39 14.81 1.65
C PRO A 455 -27.72 14.04 2.94
N VAL A 456 -27.53 12.74 2.91
CA VAL A 456 -27.73 11.84 4.04
C VAL A 456 -26.43 11.11 4.36
N GLU A 457 -25.97 11.18 5.61
CA GLU A 457 -24.91 10.29 6.10
C GLU A 457 -25.48 8.88 6.27
N ALA A 458 -25.06 7.96 5.41
CA ALA A 458 -25.51 6.59 5.37
C ALA A 458 -24.32 5.64 5.45
N SER A 459 -24.52 4.47 6.05
CA SER A 459 -23.59 3.34 5.96
C SER A 459 -23.90 2.55 4.70
N LEU A 460 -22.89 2.31 3.89
CA LEU A 460 -22.96 1.48 2.68
C LEU A 460 -22.16 0.21 2.94
N GLU A 461 -22.76 -0.93 2.63
CA GLU A 461 -22.10 -2.23 2.72
C GLU A 461 -22.32 -2.97 1.41
N MET A 462 -21.23 -3.51 0.86
CA MET A 462 -21.27 -4.38 -0.31
C MET A 462 -20.93 -5.79 0.11
N VAL A 463 -21.79 -6.72 -0.29
CA VAL A 463 -21.70 -8.14 0.07
C VAL A 463 -21.66 -8.95 -1.23
N ASP A 464 -20.79 -9.91 -1.30
CA ASP A 464 -20.82 -10.91 -2.37
C ASP A 464 -22.04 -11.82 -2.19
N LEU A 465 -22.92 -11.87 -3.18
CA LEU A 465 -24.17 -12.63 -3.10
C LEU A 465 -23.97 -14.15 -3.00
N MET A 466 -22.86 -14.66 -3.50
CA MET A 466 -22.58 -16.10 -3.48
C MET A 466 -21.99 -16.56 -2.17
N THR A 467 -21.02 -15.79 -1.65
CA THR A 467 -20.28 -16.15 -0.44
C THR A 467 -20.83 -15.53 0.83
N ARG A 468 -21.68 -14.50 0.72
CA ARG A 468 -22.20 -13.65 1.80
C ARG A 468 -21.11 -12.96 2.63
N GLN A 469 -19.93 -12.83 2.06
CA GLN A 469 -18.83 -12.12 2.71
C GLN A 469 -18.92 -10.62 2.41
N PRO A 470 -18.71 -9.75 3.41
CA PRO A 470 -18.60 -8.33 3.16
C PRO A 470 -17.36 -8.05 2.32
N LEU A 471 -17.56 -7.39 1.19
CA LEU A 471 -16.51 -6.98 0.28
C LEU A 471 -15.97 -5.59 0.61
N TYR A 472 -16.88 -4.70 1.07
CA TYR A 472 -16.57 -3.31 1.31
C TYR A 472 -17.58 -2.67 2.26
N THR A 473 -17.09 -1.75 3.10
CA THR A 473 -17.97 -0.88 3.91
C THR A 473 -17.50 0.56 3.80
N ALA A 474 -18.43 1.49 3.61
CA ALA A 474 -18.16 2.92 3.55
C ALA A 474 -19.24 3.71 4.28
N LYS A 475 -19.00 5.01 4.46
CA LYS A 475 -20.03 5.99 4.83
C LYS A 475 -20.07 7.08 3.78
N SER A 476 -21.26 7.53 3.41
CA SER A 476 -21.41 8.73 2.61
C SER A 476 -21.01 9.97 3.43
N ASP A 477 -20.48 10.99 2.74
CA ASP A 477 -20.11 12.25 3.36
C ASP A 477 -21.36 12.98 3.90
N VAL A 478 -21.32 13.43 5.14
CA VAL A 478 -22.46 14.08 5.82
C VAL A 478 -22.89 15.41 5.18
N GLN A 479 -21.98 16.10 4.48
CA GLN A 479 -22.26 17.40 3.84
C GLN A 479 -22.64 17.29 2.38
N THR A 480 -22.06 16.33 1.65
CA THR A 480 -22.26 16.17 0.20
C THR A 480 -23.09 14.97 -0.18
N GLY A 481 -23.23 13.98 0.72
CA GLY A 481 -23.83 12.69 0.46
C GLY A 481 -22.97 11.77 -0.40
N GLU A 482 -21.81 12.21 -0.87
CA GLU A 482 -20.96 11.47 -1.78
C GLU A 482 -20.38 10.22 -1.13
N TYR A 483 -20.24 9.18 -1.93
CA TYR A 483 -19.57 7.94 -1.55
C TYR A 483 -18.81 7.34 -2.73
N LEU A 484 -17.78 6.59 -2.43
CA LEU A 484 -17.06 5.75 -3.37
C LEU A 484 -16.75 4.41 -2.69
N ALA A 485 -16.94 3.32 -3.41
CA ALA A 485 -16.68 1.97 -2.92
C ALA A 485 -15.99 1.13 -3.97
N CYS A 486 -14.84 0.55 -3.64
CA CYS A 486 -14.09 -0.33 -4.54
C CYS A 486 -14.77 -1.69 -4.70
N ILE A 487 -14.79 -2.23 -5.92
CA ILE A 487 -15.41 -3.52 -6.25
C ILE A 487 -14.56 -4.28 -7.26
N GLN A 488 -14.43 -5.59 -7.07
CA GLN A 488 -13.81 -6.45 -8.08
C GLN A 488 -14.69 -6.56 -9.33
N THR A 489 -14.08 -6.45 -10.50
CA THR A 489 -14.79 -6.65 -11.77
C THR A 489 -15.23 -8.11 -11.93
N GLY A 490 -16.45 -8.31 -12.42
CA GLY A 490 -17.05 -9.64 -12.61
C GLY A 490 -17.80 -10.18 -11.37
N SER A 491 -17.86 -9.42 -10.27
CA SER A 491 -18.59 -9.79 -9.05
C SER A 491 -20.10 -9.56 -9.20
N ASN A 492 -20.89 -10.38 -8.50
CA ASN A 492 -22.31 -10.14 -8.30
C ASN A 492 -22.50 -9.61 -6.86
N VAL A 493 -22.85 -8.34 -6.74
CA VAL A 493 -22.78 -7.59 -5.49
C VAL A 493 -24.14 -7.15 -5.03
N LEU A 494 -24.40 -7.32 -3.74
CA LEU A 494 -25.52 -6.70 -3.03
C LEU A 494 -25.04 -5.42 -2.36
N LEU A 495 -25.58 -4.29 -2.76
CA LEU A 495 -25.38 -2.99 -2.12
C LEU A 495 -26.47 -2.76 -1.09
N ASN A 496 -26.11 -2.72 0.18
CA ASN A 496 -26.98 -2.35 1.28
C ASN A 496 -26.64 -0.93 1.75
N VAL A 497 -27.65 -0.10 1.94
CA VAL A 497 -27.49 1.26 2.47
C VAL A 497 -28.44 1.47 3.62
N SER A 498 -27.90 1.90 4.76
CA SER A 498 -28.66 2.16 5.98
C SER A 498 -28.34 3.54 6.55
N ALA A 499 -29.38 4.25 7.01
CA ALA A 499 -29.24 5.54 7.66
C ALA A 499 -30.26 5.69 8.79
N LYS A 500 -29.90 6.44 9.82
CA LYS A 500 -30.78 6.68 10.96
C LYS A 500 -32.05 7.42 10.52
N GLY A 501 -33.22 6.85 10.81
CA GLY A 501 -34.53 7.42 10.46
C GLY A 501 -35.01 7.06 9.04
N TYR A 502 -34.30 6.16 8.36
CA TYR A 502 -34.66 5.63 7.04
C TYR A 502 -34.74 4.11 7.09
N PRO A 503 -35.67 3.47 6.35
CA PRO A 503 -35.55 2.05 6.04
C PRO A 503 -34.27 1.79 5.25
N PHE A 504 -33.77 0.56 5.31
CA PHE A 504 -32.63 0.18 4.50
C PHE A 504 -32.98 0.17 3.01
N TYR A 505 -31.98 0.46 2.18
CA TYR A 505 -32.02 0.30 0.73
C TYR A 505 -31.16 -0.91 0.35
N SER A 506 -31.66 -1.74 -0.54
CA SER A 506 -30.95 -2.92 -1.02
C SER A 506 -31.10 -3.05 -2.53
N GLU A 507 -30.02 -3.32 -3.23
CA GLU A 507 -30.00 -3.55 -4.68
C GLU A 507 -28.85 -4.46 -5.07
N ASN A 508 -29.13 -5.46 -5.88
CA ASN A 508 -28.08 -6.28 -6.47
C ASN A 508 -27.74 -5.79 -7.88
N PHE A 509 -26.48 -5.92 -8.25
CA PHE A 509 -26.02 -5.66 -9.61
C PHE A 509 -24.76 -6.49 -9.93
N GLN A 510 -24.60 -6.81 -11.19
CA GLN A 510 -23.41 -7.46 -11.68
C GLN A 510 -22.41 -6.40 -12.13
N VAL A 511 -21.19 -6.49 -11.60
CA VAL A 511 -20.09 -5.63 -12.02
C VAL A 511 -19.49 -6.25 -13.28
N GLU A 512 -19.82 -5.70 -14.44
CA GLU A 512 -19.27 -6.19 -15.70
C GLU A 512 -17.74 -6.01 -15.76
N LYS A 513 -17.05 -6.92 -16.45
CA LYS A 513 -15.60 -6.83 -16.69
C LYS A 513 -15.19 -5.62 -17.54
N SER A 514 -16.14 -4.99 -18.21
CA SER A 514 -15.95 -3.76 -18.99
C SER A 514 -15.82 -2.49 -18.15
N TYR A 515 -16.28 -2.52 -16.89
CA TYR A 515 -16.09 -1.38 -15.98
C TYR A 515 -14.61 -1.19 -15.62
N THR A 516 -14.16 0.04 -15.70
CA THR A 516 -12.78 0.46 -15.40
C THR A 516 -12.78 1.67 -14.47
N SER A 517 -11.63 2.10 -13.98
CA SER A 517 -11.50 3.35 -13.21
C SER A 517 -11.94 4.58 -14.02
N LEU A 518 -11.90 4.53 -15.36
CA LEU A 518 -12.37 5.60 -16.26
C LEU A 518 -13.88 5.50 -16.56
N GLN A 519 -14.49 4.35 -16.36
CA GLN A 519 -15.92 4.09 -16.58
C GLN A 519 -16.48 3.31 -15.38
N PRO A 520 -16.63 3.96 -14.21
CA PRO A 520 -17.13 3.30 -13.00
C PRO A 520 -18.64 3.08 -13.07
N TYR A 521 -19.15 2.30 -12.12
CA TYR A 521 -20.58 2.18 -11.91
C TYR A 521 -21.10 3.40 -11.13
N LEU A 522 -21.93 4.22 -11.77
CA LEU A 522 -22.52 5.40 -11.14
C LEU A 522 -23.90 5.06 -10.55
N LYS A 523 -24.10 5.35 -9.26
CA LYS A 523 -25.33 5.03 -8.55
C LYS A 523 -25.68 6.09 -7.51
N ASP A 524 -26.66 6.93 -7.81
CA ASP A 524 -27.29 7.80 -6.82
C ASP A 524 -28.40 7.05 -6.08
N ILE A 525 -28.52 7.29 -4.77
CA ILE A 525 -29.44 6.61 -3.87
C ILE A 525 -30.31 7.66 -3.17
N ALA A 526 -31.61 7.58 -3.38
CA ALA A 526 -32.58 8.45 -2.73
C ALA A 526 -33.33 7.64 -1.66
N LEU A 527 -33.05 7.93 -0.39
CA LEU A 527 -33.67 7.27 0.76
C LEU A 527 -34.99 7.96 1.13
N GLN A 528 -36.01 7.18 1.38
CA GLN A 528 -37.32 7.67 1.86
C GLN A 528 -37.37 7.53 3.37
N LYS A 529 -37.84 8.56 4.09
CA LYS A 529 -37.97 8.51 5.56
C LYS A 529 -38.88 7.38 6.03
N ALA A 530 -38.60 6.86 7.23
CA ALA A 530 -39.39 5.83 7.90
C ALA A 530 -40.62 6.44 8.53
N GLU A 531 -41.67 6.67 7.72
CA GLU A 531 -42.95 7.24 8.15
C GLU A 531 -44.08 6.24 7.87
N VAL A 532 -45.21 6.39 8.58
CA VAL A 532 -46.39 5.58 8.30
C VAL A 532 -46.84 5.76 6.86
N GLY A 533 -46.95 4.66 6.13
CA GLY A 533 -47.25 4.65 4.70
C GLY A 533 -46.03 4.44 3.81
N THR A 534 -44.82 4.54 4.35
CA THR A 534 -43.60 4.26 3.57
C THR A 534 -43.55 2.81 3.09
N VAL A 535 -43.36 2.62 1.79
CA VAL A 535 -43.27 1.31 1.13
C VAL A 535 -41.84 1.10 0.64
N VAL A 536 -41.25 -0.05 0.97
CA VAL A 536 -39.93 -0.47 0.53
C VAL A 536 -40.01 -1.77 -0.26
N VAL A 537 -39.57 -1.75 -1.49
CA VAL A 537 -39.50 -2.94 -2.33
C VAL A 537 -38.27 -3.75 -1.93
N LEU A 538 -38.46 -5.01 -1.57
CA LEU A 538 -37.40 -5.97 -1.28
C LEU A 538 -36.94 -6.58 -2.62
N LYS A 539 -35.86 -6.06 -3.20
CA LYS A 539 -35.42 -6.38 -4.56
C LYS A 539 -34.75 -7.75 -4.70
N ASN A 540 -34.31 -8.30 -3.57
CA ASN A 540 -33.52 -9.54 -3.56
C ASN A 540 -34.26 -10.69 -2.86
N ILE A 541 -35.60 -10.73 -3.00
CA ILE A 541 -36.42 -11.87 -2.57
C ILE A 541 -36.73 -12.72 -3.79
N PHE A 542 -36.19 -13.92 -3.81
CA PHE A 542 -36.26 -14.83 -4.95
C PHE A 542 -37.08 -16.07 -4.63
N PHE A 543 -37.93 -16.46 -5.58
CA PHE A 543 -38.71 -17.67 -5.56
C PHE A 543 -38.52 -18.42 -6.89
N ASP A 544 -38.68 -19.73 -6.88
CA ASP A 544 -38.79 -20.47 -8.12
C ASP A 544 -40.13 -20.22 -8.82
N PHE A 545 -40.18 -20.55 -10.11
CA PHE A 545 -41.42 -20.39 -10.86
C PHE A 545 -42.56 -21.21 -10.21
N ASP A 546 -43.67 -20.56 -10.02
CA ASP A 546 -44.86 -21.16 -9.40
C ASP A 546 -44.63 -21.71 -7.97
N ARG A 547 -43.66 -21.15 -7.25
CA ARG A 547 -43.32 -21.53 -5.87
C ARG A 547 -43.31 -20.32 -4.92
N SER A 548 -43.48 -20.65 -3.62
CA SER A 548 -43.38 -19.70 -2.52
C SER A 548 -42.24 -20.03 -1.53
N ASP A 549 -41.44 -21.06 -1.81
CA ASP A 549 -40.28 -21.38 -1.01
C ASP A 549 -39.19 -20.32 -1.26
N LEU A 550 -38.65 -19.74 -0.18
CA LEU A 550 -37.57 -18.75 -0.25
C LEU A 550 -36.27 -19.40 -0.71
N LYS A 551 -35.61 -18.80 -1.69
CA LYS A 551 -34.29 -19.23 -2.13
C LYS A 551 -33.19 -18.71 -1.17
N PRO A 552 -32.06 -19.44 -1.04
CA PRO A 552 -30.97 -19.05 -0.15
C PRO A 552 -30.43 -17.63 -0.38
N GLU A 553 -30.46 -17.16 -1.63
CA GLU A 553 -30.03 -15.82 -2.02
C GLU A 553 -30.92 -14.70 -1.43
N SER A 554 -32.12 -15.03 -0.96
CA SER A 554 -33.06 -14.08 -0.34
C SER A 554 -32.72 -13.80 1.13
N PHE A 555 -31.99 -14.68 1.79
CA PHE A 555 -31.83 -14.62 3.24
C PHE A 555 -31.02 -13.40 3.69
N GLU A 556 -30.07 -12.92 2.88
CA GLU A 556 -29.29 -11.73 3.23
C GLU A 556 -30.20 -10.48 3.36
N GLU A 557 -31.13 -10.27 2.43
CA GLU A 557 -32.08 -9.14 2.51
C GLU A 557 -33.11 -9.33 3.61
N LEU A 558 -33.52 -10.56 3.87
CA LEU A 558 -34.44 -10.87 4.97
C LEU A 558 -33.77 -10.66 6.34
N ASP A 559 -32.52 -11.05 6.50
CA ASP A 559 -31.76 -10.79 7.72
C ASP A 559 -31.61 -9.28 7.97
N ARG A 560 -31.42 -8.47 6.92
CA ARG A 560 -31.42 -7.01 7.01
C ARG A 560 -32.79 -6.44 7.44
N LEU A 561 -33.86 -7.01 6.94
CA LEU A 561 -35.21 -6.60 7.40
C LEU A 561 -35.41 -6.97 8.86
N VAL A 562 -34.97 -8.14 9.29
CA VAL A 562 -35.03 -8.56 10.71
C VAL A 562 -34.21 -7.58 11.57
N ASP A 563 -32.97 -7.28 11.19
CA ASP A 563 -32.12 -6.32 11.90
C ASP A 563 -32.75 -4.93 11.98
N TYR A 564 -33.30 -4.43 10.87
CA TYR A 564 -34.03 -3.17 10.84
C TYR A 564 -35.19 -3.17 11.84
N LEU A 565 -36.00 -4.24 11.86
CA LEU A 565 -37.15 -4.36 12.76
C LEU A 565 -36.76 -4.55 14.24
N GLN A 566 -35.62 -5.13 14.53
CA GLN A 566 -35.09 -5.23 15.89
C GLN A 566 -34.67 -3.86 16.45
N HIS A 567 -34.07 -3.02 15.60
CA HIS A 567 -33.61 -1.69 16.02
C HIS A 567 -34.65 -0.58 15.90
N ASN A 568 -35.75 -0.82 15.20
CA ASN A 568 -36.81 0.17 14.99
C ASN A 568 -38.19 -0.37 15.45
N GLN A 569 -38.85 0.38 16.30
CA GLN A 569 -40.17 0.01 16.88
C GLN A 569 -41.32 0.36 15.91
N VAL A 570 -41.27 -0.19 14.69
CA VAL A 570 -42.30 0.00 13.67
C VAL A 570 -43.11 -1.28 13.47
N ASN A 571 -44.38 -1.13 13.07
CA ASN A 571 -45.20 -2.24 12.61
C ASN A 571 -45.23 -2.24 11.09
N VAL A 572 -45.15 -3.42 10.49
CA VAL A 572 -45.06 -3.53 9.02
C VAL A 572 -46.05 -4.54 8.46
N GLU A 573 -46.50 -4.27 7.25
CA GLU A 573 -47.23 -5.19 6.41
C GLU A 573 -46.34 -5.69 5.30
N ILE A 574 -46.23 -7.00 5.10
CA ILE A 574 -45.52 -7.64 4.00
C ILE A 574 -46.48 -7.80 2.85
N GLY A 575 -46.21 -7.14 1.73
CA GLY A 575 -46.98 -7.19 0.49
C GLY A 575 -46.37 -8.12 -0.55
N GLY A 576 -47.17 -9.04 -1.09
CA GLY A 576 -46.76 -9.86 -2.23
C GLY A 576 -47.49 -9.45 -3.52
N HIS A 577 -46.76 -9.37 -4.64
CA HIS A 577 -47.29 -8.95 -5.95
C HIS A 577 -46.85 -9.91 -7.06
N THR A 578 -47.66 -9.96 -8.11
CA THR A 578 -47.38 -10.72 -9.35
C THR A 578 -47.44 -9.78 -10.55
N ASP A 579 -46.98 -10.26 -11.69
CA ASP A 579 -47.30 -9.67 -12.99
C ASP A 579 -48.74 -10.01 -13.43
N ASP A 580 -49.12 -9.64 -14.64
CA ASP A 580 -50.46 -9.83 -15.19
C ASP A 580 -50.72 -11.23 -15.76
N GLN A 581 -49.71 -12.11 -15.72
CA GLN A 581 -49.85 -13.45 -16.27
C GLN A 581 -50.66 -14.37 -15.34
N GLY A 582 -51.65 -15.08 -15.85
CA GLY A 582 -52.52 -15.97 -15.10
C GLY A 582 -53.84 -15.34 -14.63
N SER A 583 -54.69 -16.18 -13.99
CA SER A 583 -55.98 -15.74 -13.46
C SER A 583 -55.82 -14.91 -12.15
N ASP A 584 -56.84 -14.14 -11.82
CA ASP A 584 -56.81 -13.33 -10.57
C ASP A 584 -56.70 -14.23 -9.35
N ASP A 585 -57.47 -15.30 -9.26
CA ASP A 585 -57.45 -16.27 -8.15
C ASP A 585 -56.10 -16.97 -7.99
N TYR A 586 -55.41 -17.24 -9.10
CA TYR A 586 -54.07 -17.83 -9.09
C TYR A 586 -53.06 -16.82 -8.54
N ASN A 587 -53.07 -15.60 -9.05
CA ASN A 587 -52.15 -14.54 -8.65
C ASN A 587 -52.35 -14.11 -7.19
N ASP A 588 -53.62 -14.09 -6.73
CA ASP A 588 -53.92 -13.80 -5.32
C ASP A 588 -53.35 -14.87 -4.39
N ARG A 589 -53.56 -16.15 -4.70
CA ARG A 589 -52.99 -17.24 -3.89
C ARG A 589 -51.47 -17.26 -3.89
N LEU A 590 -50.85 -17.09 -5.03
CA LEU A 590 -49.39 -17.12 -5.17
C LEU A 590 -48.74 -15.95 -4.38
N SER A 591 -49.26 -14.74 -4.58
CA SER A 591 -48.78 -13.55 -3.86
C SER A 591 -48.96 -13.63 -2.35
N GLN A 592 -50.14 -14.15 -1.89
CA GLN A 592 -50.42 -14.40 -0.49
C GLN A 592 -49.44 -15.42 0.12
N SER A 593 -49.15 -16.52 -0.59
CA SER A 593 -48.23 -17.55 -0.11
C SER A 593 -46.78 -17.02 -0.03
N ARG A 594 -46.35 -16.18 -0.97
CA ARG A 594 -45.02 -15.54 -0.97
C ARG A 594 -44.88 -14.54 0.16
N ALA A 595 -45.86 -13.66 0.37
CA ALA A 595 -45.89 -12.74 1.50
C ALA A 595 -45.89 -13.47 2.85
N LYS A 596 -46.63 -14.59 2.95
CA LYS A 596 -46.63 -15.46 4.12
C LYS A 596 -45.27 -16.09 4.41
N ALA A 597 -44.56 -16.57 3.40
CA ALA A 597 -43.23 -17.16 3.57
C ALA A 597 -42.22 -16.15 4.15
N VAL A 598 -42.26 -14.89 3.69
CA VAL A 598 -41.42 -13.82 4.22
C VAL A 598 -41.85 -13.48 5.67
N TYR A 599 -43.13 -13.34 5.95
CA TYR A 599 -43.64 -13.15 7.30
C TYR A 599 -43.19 -14.25 8.27
N GLU A 600 -43.32 -15.53 7.88
CA GLU A 600 -42.90 -16.68 8.69
C GLU A 600 -41.38 -16.66 8.97
N TYR A 601 -40.56 -16.29 7.98
CA TYR A 601 -39.13 -16.13 8.17
C TYR A 601 -38.83 -15.07 9.24
N ILE A 602 -39.45 -13.89 9.17
CA ILE A 602 -39.19 -12.78 10.09
C ILE A 602 -39.62 -13.17 11.52
N VAL A 603 -40.78 -13.84 11.69
CA VAL A 603 -41.23 -14.35 12.99
C VAL A 603 -40.27 -15.39 13.57
N GLN A 604 -39.80 -16.34 12.74
CA GLN A 604 -38.82 -17.35 13.18
C GLN A 604 -37.49 -16.75 13.65
N HIS A 605 -37.16 -15.54 13.15
CA HIS A 605 -35.94 -14.81 13.53
C HIS A 605 -36.17 -13.79 14.66
N GLY A 606 -37.25 -13.94 15.41
CA GLY A 606 -37.45 -13.27 16.71
C GLY A 606 -38.19 -11.94 16.69
N ILE A 607 -38.83 -11.58 15.58
CA ILE A 607 -39.74 -10.42 15.55
C ILE A 607 -41.13 -10.83 16.02
N ASP A 608 -41.68 -10.05 16.95
CA ASP A 608 -43.03 -10.30 17.48
C ASP A 608 -44.11 -10.23 16.37
N SER A 609 -44.87 -11.31 16.24
CA SER A 609 -45.93 -11.44 15.25
C SER A 609 -47.00 -10.34 15.33
N SER A 610 -47.18 -9.73 16.51
CA SER A 610 -48.12 -8.60 16.69
C SER A 610 -47.70 -7.33 15.95
N ARG A 611 -46.46 -7.24 15.56
CA ARG A 611 -45.87 -6.13 14.76
C ARG A 611 -45.96 -6.37 13.26
N LEU A 612 -46.40 -7.56 12.85
CA LEU A 612 -46.30 -8.01 11.46
C LEU A 612 -47.69 -8.38 10.93
N SER A 613 -47.97 -8.02 9.71
CA SER A 613 -49.08 -8.54 8.91
C SER A 613 -48.58 -8.90 7.50
N TYR A 614 -49.35 -9.69 6.77
CA TYR A 614 -49.01 -10.01 5.38
C TYR A 614 -50.24 -10.02 4.49
N HIS A 615 -50.09 -9.57 3.23
CA HIS A 615 -51.18 -9.51 2.27
C HIS A 615 -50.68 -9.80 0.84
N GLY A 616 -51.46 -10.60 0.10
CA GLY A 616 -51.25 -10.84 -1.33
C GLY A 616 -52.09 -9.92 -2.18
N TYR A 617 -51.49 -9.05 -2.93
CA TYR A 617 -52.16 -8.08 -3.80
C TYR A 617 -52.39 -8.62 -5.24
N GLY A 618 -51.83 -9.80 -5.58
CA GLY A 618 -51.90 -10.33 -6.93
C GLY A 618 -51.34 -9.32 -7.94
N LYS A 619 -52.02 -9.17 -9.07
CA LYS A 619 -51.67 -8.24 -10.15
C LYS A 619 -52.33 -6.86 -10.06
N ARG A 620 -53.01 -6.55 -8.94
CA ARG A 620 -53.85 -5.33 -8.82
C ARG A 620 -53.07 -4.03 -8.61
N GLN A 621 -51.83 -4.12 -8.22
CA GLN A 621 -51.00 -2.95 -7.92
C GLN A 621 -49.69 -2.99 -8.72
N PRO A 622 -49.73 -2.85 -10.06
CA PRO A 622 -48.52 -2.80 -10.87
C PRO A 622 -47.76 -1.50 -10.62
N ILE A 623 -46.42 -1.58 -10.60
CA ILE A 623 -45.52 -0.41 -10.50
C ILE A 623 -44.82 -0.13 -11.84
N ALA A 624 -44.96 -1.03 -12.82
CA ALA A 624 -44.37 -0.90 -14.16
C ALA A 624 -45.31 -1.49 -15.23
N ASP A 625 -44.98 -1.23 -16.50
CA ASP A 625 -45.78 -1.70 -17.64
C ASP A 625 -45.62 -3.23 -17.80
N ASN A 626 -46.72 -3.98 -17.70
CA ASN A 626 -46.73 -5.42 -17.94
C ASN A 626 -46.53 -5.82 -19.43
N GLY A 627 -46.51 -4.87 -20.34
CA GLY A 627 -46.24 -5.12 -21.77
C GLY A 627 -44.78 -5.50 -22.04
N THR A 628 -43.86 -5.18 -21.13
CA THR A 628 -42.43 -5.50 -21.25
C THR A 628 -42.02 -6.58 -20.23
N GLU A 629 -40.96 -7.35 -20.51
CA GLU A 629 -40.45 -8.34 -19.54
C GLU A 629 -39.86 -7.65 -18.31
N GLU A 630 -39.15 -6.54 -18.50
CA GLU A 630 -38.59 -5.72 -17.43
C GLU A 630 -39.71 -5.20 -16.50
N GLY A 631 -40.82 -4.74 -17.07
CA GLY A 631 -41.96 -4.27 -16.29
C GLY A 631 -42.66 -5.40 -15.54
N ARG A 632 -42.84 -6.56 -16.16
CA ARG A 632 -43.38 -7.75 -15.47
C ARG A 632 -42.44 -8.19 -14.33
N ALA A 633 -41.13 -8.19 -14.57
CA ALA A 633 -40.15 -8.51 -13.53
C ALA A 633 -40.23 -7.54 -12.33
N ALA A 634 -40.39 -6.24 -12.59
CA ALA A 634 -40.61 -5.24 -11.54
C ALA A 634 -41.93 -5.44 -10.78
N ASN A 635 -42.98 -5.93 -11.44
CA ASN A 635 -44.26 -6.22 -10.83
C ASN A 635 -44.25 -7.49 -9.98
N ARG A 636 -43.43 -8.49 -10.31
CA ARG A 636 -43.16 -9.69 -9.47
C ARG A 636 -42.27 -9.35 -8.29
N ARG A 637 -42.85 -8.70 -7.27
CA ARG A 637 -42.09 -8.18 -6.13
C ARG A 637 -42.68 -8.56 -4.79
N THR A 638 -41.85 -8.48 -3.77
CA THR A 638 -42.22 -8.44 -2.36
C THR A 638 -41.84 -7.07 -1.82
N GLU A 639 -42.70 -6.49 -0.97
CA GLU A 639 -42.47 -5.20 -0.34
C GLU A 639 -42.86 -5.24 1.14
N PHE A 640 -42.34 -4.32 1.94
CA PHE A 640 -42.90 -4.05 3.24
C PHE A 640 -43.38 -2.59 3.33
N LYS A 641 -44.50 -2.40 4.06
CA LYS A 641 -45.08 -1.09 4.29
C LYS A 641 -45.12 -0.81 5.79
N ILE A 642 -44.62 0.35 6.19
CA ILE A 642 -44.75 0.81 7.58
C ILE A 642 -46.19 1.23 7.83
N VAL A 643 -46.85 0.56 8.79
CA VAL A 643 -48.29 0.79 9.09
C VAL A 643 -48.50 1.50 10.43
N ARG A 644 -47.50 1.50 11.31
CA ARG A 644 -47.54 2.19 12.59
C ARG A 644 -46.13 2.48 13.11
#